data_94fa24be45478dbc5f24e34ff07416c9
#
_entry.id   94fa24be45478dbc5f24e34ff07416c9
#
_cell.length_a   1.000
_cell.length_b   1.000
_cell.length_c   1.000
_cell.angle_alpha   90.00
_cell.angle_beta   90.00
_cell.angle_gamma   90.00
#
_symmetry.space_group_name_H-M   'P 1'
#
loop_
_entity.id
_entity.type
_entity.pdbx_description
1 polymer ?
#
loop_
_entity_poly.entity_id
_entity_poly.type
_entity_poly.pdbx_seq_one_letter_code
_entity_poly.pdbx_strand_id
1 'polypeptide(L)'
;MGHSIRVTGAALALTGLLAQAAVAQDSDKKVTLPPIDVAASRTGDGITGASNTVITSEDLQRAPESTLQDIISREAGIQTESLYGAVNGTASSVDMRGFGVTAPSNVLVLVDGRRFNDSDLTGFDFSQIPRNSIDHIEITRGNSGAVLYGDGAVGGVINIVTKNGIGAKPNARVEGAFGSYNTREGKISASTSYGPYSTAVFGNSFNSDGYRDNNKTQQNQAIGDIRYKVMDGSAFFNIGADNLRQGLPGPRNITGTGNEYVTDPRGTNTPLDNIKRNNLAIRGGVTRNLWSGGELILDGSFRQKDTTFASFNPFGGFLTPNDPSSYNTTTLDTVSFTPRLNVDQSWGDLRLKGTSGIDIYKTKYESNRALFQGAAPIHVYNFNQTTTALYGQPTFTWRNNTDFSIGGRIQYNSFHARDTYDPTAPVGPFGANPQGLPLDTNETDHATHIGIEHRFSRTFAVFARMAESFRVPNIDERVGMSPVLTVTNFNLRTQKSHDYEGGVRVHFDRFDLQSSVYDMYLTDELHFSPITFANVNLDPTRRYGVENSATFRVTDDVRLKGTASYTRAVFRSGPFAGNDVPEVSRWSGSGGVAWDIYKKYLGFDGVARYVGKRYADGDEANLGASMIPAYVVVDVKLGGEVDRFFWSIAVQNLFNKNYYDYALDQSFPGFPFVSIYPLPGRTISMRAGATF
;
A
#
# COMPACT_ATOMS: atom_id res chain seq x y z
N MET A 1 32.20 24.05 27.15
CA MET A 1 31.46 23.81 28.40
C MET A 1 30.37 22.79 28.06
N GLY A 2 30.50 21.61 28.63
CA GLY A 2 29.68 20.47 28.23
C GLY A 2 28.26 20.54 28.71
N HIS A 3 27.34 20.13 27.88
CA HIS A 3 25.99 19.71 28.30
C HIS A 3 25.84 18.23 28.00
N SER A 4 25.90 17.46 29.09
CA SER A 4 25.62 16.05 29.15
C SER A 4 24.13 15.79 28.93
N ILE A 5 23.80 15.04 27.88
CA ILE A 5 22.46 14.52 27.62
C ILE A 5 22.25 13.32 28.58
N ARG A 6 21.38 13.51 29.56
CA ARG A 6 20.83 12.40 30.36
C ARG A 6 19.71 11.72 29.57
N VAL A 7 20.03 10.57 28.98
CA VAL A 7 19.03 9.59 28.57
C VAL A 7 18.81 8.68 29.77
N THR A 8 17.76 8.91 30.52
CA THR A 8 17.36 8.09 31.67
C THR A 8 16.23 7.15 31.26
N GLY A 9 16.51 5.82 31.09
CA GLY A 9 16.01 4.87 32.08
C GLY A 9 14.54 4.46 31.90
N ALA A 10 14.16 3.88 30.70
CA ALA A 10 12.93 3.07 30.58
C ALA A 10 13.19 1.68 29.94
N ALA A 11 14.44 1.32 29.66
CA ALA A 11 14.79 0.05 29.01
C ALA A 11 15.29 -1.03 29.98
N LEU A 12 15.35 -0.79 31.28
CA LEU A 12 15.98 -1.70 32.26
C LEU A 12 15.04 -2.43 33.21
N ALA A 13 13.72 -2.36 33.02
CA ALA A 13 12.75 -3.06 33.87
C ALA A 13 12.28 -4.43 33.33
N LEU A 14 12.75 -4.88 32.15
CA LEU A 14 12.31 -6.16 31.56
C LEU A 14 13.35 -7.30 31.67
N THR A 15 14.52 -7.06 32.27
CA THR A 15 15.60 -8.06 32.35
C THR A 15 15.59 -8.93 33.60
N GLY A 16 14.62 -8.77 34.50
CA GLY A 16 14.55 -9.49 35.77
C GLY A 16 13.66 -10.74 35.83
N LEU A 17 12.95 -11.11 34.78
CA LEU A 17 11.93 -12.18 34.82
C LEU A 17 12.20 -13.41 33.91
N LEU A 18 13.37 -13.52 33.28
CA LEU A 18 13.66 -14.58 32.31
C LEU A 18 14.55 -15.73 32.82
N ALA A 19 14.77 -15.85 34.13
CA ALA A 19 15.73 -16.81 34.67
C ALA A 19 15.11 -18.08 35.26
N GLN A 20 13.88 -18.47 34.94
CA GLN A 20 13.34 -19.80 35.28
C GLN A 20 12.33 -20.25 34.22
N ALA A 21 12.80 -20.91 33.17
CA ALA A 21 11.92 -21.71 32.33
C ALA A 21 12.56 -23.09 32.12
N ALA A 22 11.88 -24.08 32.66
CA ALA A 22 12.22 -25.48 32.65
C ALA A 22 12.14 -26.13 31.27
N VAL A 23 12.90 -27.15 31.11
CA VAL A 23 12.92 -28.14 30.03
C VAL A 23 11.50 -28.64 29.74
N ALA A 24 10.99 -28.44 28.52
CA ALA A 24 9.76 -29.05 28.03
C ALA A 24 10.03 -29.91 26.80
N GLN A 25 9.37 -31.05 26.79
CA GLN A 25 9.45 -32.13 25.84
C GLN A 25 9.01 -31.80 24.42
N ASP A 26 9.66 -32.44 23.50
CA ASP A 26 9.46 -32.47 22.05
C ASP A 26 8.05 -32.93 21.66
N SER A 27 7.33 -32.11 20.90
CA SER A 27 6.23 -32.56 20.05
C SER A 27 6.36 -31.94 18.67
N ASP A 28 6.85 -32.72 17.72
CA ASP A 28 6.96 -32.38 16.29
C ASP A 28 5.57 -32.11 15.65
N LYS A 29 5.07 -30.90 15.76
CA LYS A 29 4.16 -30.36 14.77
C LYS A 29 4.93 -29.32 13.94
N LYS A 30 5.51 -29.78 12.82
CA LYS A 30 5.93 -28.89 11.74
C LYS A 30 4.73 -28.03 11.35
N VAL A 31 4.77 -26.74 11.64
CA VAL A 31 3.94 -25.76 10.96
C VAL A 31 4.49 -25.70 9.54
N THR A 32 3.96 -26.51 8.64
CA THR A 32 4.19 -26.37 7.21
C THR A 32 3.39 -25.14 6.77
N LEU A 33 4.10 -24.05 6.49
CA LEU A 33 3.54 -22.98 5.70
C LEU A 33 2.99 -23.56 4.39
N PRO A 34 1.85 -23.06 3.86
CA PRO A 34 1.34 -23.52 2.58
C PRO A 34 2.45 -23.37 1.52
N PRO A 35 2.49 -24.23 0.50
CA PRO A 35 3.50 -24.15 -0.55
C PRO A 35 3.42 -22.76 -1.19
N ILE A 36 4.50 -22.00 -1.09
CA ILE A 36 4.59 -20.65 -1.64
C ILE A 36 4.59 -20.78 -3.15
N ASP A 37 3.69 -20.04 -3.82
CA ASP A 37 3.73 -19.91 -5.28
C ASP A 37 4.95 -19.06 -5.66
N VAL A 38 6.02 -19.70 -6.06
CA VAL A 38 7.30 -19.06 -6.43
C VAL A 38 7.13 -18.10 -7.62
N ALA A 39 6.07 -18.29 -8.44
CA ALA A 39 5.74 -17.34 -9.49
C ALA A 39 5.09 -16.05 -8.97
N ALA A 40 4.47 -16.08 -7.79
CA ALA A 40 3.81 -14.95 -7.17
C ALA A 40 4.70 -14.13 -6.23
N SER A 41 5.78 -14.72 -5.69
CA SER A 41 6.75 -14.02 -4.83
C SER A 41 8.17 -14.23 -5.33
N ARG A 42 8.98 -13.16 -5.33
CA ARG A 42 10.41 -13.25 -5.67
C ARG A 42 11.27 -13.70 -4.49
N THR A 43 10.74 -13.66 -3.27
CA THR A 43 11.51 -13.92 -2.04
C THR A 43 11.09 -15.18 -1.30
N GLY A 44 9.83 -15.59 -1.40
CA GLY A 44 9.29 -16.77 -0.73
C GLY A 44 9.33 -16.74 0.80
N ASP A 45 10.50 -16.50 1.39
CA ASP A 45 10.73 -16.47 2.86
C ASP A 45 11.00 -15.05 3.39
N GLY A 46 10.76 -14.01 2.58
CA GLY A 46 11.10 -12.63 2.89
C GLY A 46 12.54 -12.25 2.50
N ILE A 47 12.93 -11.01 2.75
CA ILE A 47 14.27 -10.49 2.46
C ILE A 47 15.14 -10.59 3.72
N THR A 48 16.29 -11.25 3.62
CA THR A 48 17.23 -11.44 4.73
C THR A 48 17.67 -10.11 5.33
N GLY A 49 17.61 -9.99 6.64
CA GLY A 49 18.00 -8.78 7.37
C GLY A 49 16.96 -7.68 7.39
N ALA A 50 15.79 -7.85 6.75
CA ALA A 50 14.71 -6.89 6.75
C ALA A 50 13.55 -7.29 7.68
N SER A 51 12.79 -6.31 8.17
CA SER A 51 11.51 -6.53 8.84
C SER A 51 10.46 -6.98 7.83
N ASN A 52 10.00 -8.20 7.97
CA ASN A 52 8.97 -8.79 7.11
C ASN A 52 7.74 -9.15 7.95
N THR A 53 6.57 -9.04 7.34
CA THR A 53 5.30 -9.45 7.94
C THR A 53 4.46 -10.17 6.89
N VAL A 54 3.77 -11.22 7.28
CA VAL A 54 2.78 -11.91 6.45
C VAL A 54 1.41 -11.79 7.11
N ILE A 55 0.43 -11.27 6.37
CA ILE A 55 -0.99 -11.29 6.74
C ILE A 55 -1.62 -12.49 6.04
N THR A 56 -2.04 -13.47 6.80
CA THR A 56 -2.55 -14.72 6.25
C THR A 56 -4.01 -14.60 5.76
N SER A 57 -4.46 -15.61 4.99
CA SER A 57 -5.87 -15.73 4.60
C SER A 57 -6.81 -15.80 5.82
N GLU A 58 -6.37 -16.43 6.91
CA GLU A 58 -7.12 -16.47 8.17
C GLU A 58 -7.23 -15.07 8.79
N ASP A 59 -6.12 -14.34 8.91
CA ASP A 59 -6.13 -12.96 9.42
C ASP A 59 -7.06 -12.06 8.61
N LEU A 60 -7.05 -12.20 7.27
CA LEU A 60 -7.95 -11.49 6.37
C LEU A 60 -9.43 -11.85 6.61
N GLN A 61 -9.74 -13.12 6.80
CA GLN A 61 -11.12 -13.57 7.03
C GLN A 61 -11.64 -13.15 8.40
N ARG A 62 -10.80 -13.19 9.43
CA ARG A 62 -11.14 -12.82 10.81
C ARG A 62 -11.25 -11.32 11.02
N ALA A 63 -10.52 -10.51 10.26
CA ALA A 63 -10.46 -9.06 10.45
C ALA A 63 -11.86 -8.42 10.50
N PRO A 64 -12.14 -7.58 11.53
CA PRO A 64 -13.39 -6.82 11.64
C PRO A 64 -13.46 -5.65 10.65
N GLU A 65 -12.34 -5.15 10.15
CA GLU A 65 -12.27 -4.04 9.22
C GLU A 65 -12.87 -4.43 7.86
N SER A 66 -13.52 -3.48 7.21
CA SER A 66 -14.14 -3.67 5.91
C SER A 66 -13.14 -3.56 4.74
N THR A 67 -12.10 -2.75 4.90
CA THR A 67 -11.16 -2.40 3.83
C THR A 67 -9.81 -3.11 4.01
N LEU A 68 -9.10 -3.32 2.90
CA LEU A 68 -7.81 -4.02 2.92
C LEU A 68 -6.71 -3.15 3.54
N GLN A 69 -6.69 -1.85 3.24
CA GLN A 69 -5.71 -0.92 3.81
C GLN A 69 -5.86 -0.78 5.33
N ASP A 70 -7.10 -0.79 5.88
CA ASP A 70 -7.30 -0.78 7.33
C ASP A 70 -6.72 -2.03 8.00
N ILE A 71 -6.85 -3.19 7.35
CA ILE A 71 -6.22 -4.44 7.84
C ILE A 71 -4.69 -4.32 7.82
N ILE A 72 -4.12 -3.77 6.74
CA ILE A 72 -2.67 -3.57 6.60
C ILE A 72 -2.15 -2.56 7.63
N SER A 73 -2.92 -1.52 7.96
CA SER A 73 -2.53 -0.49 8.94
C SER A 73 -2.44 -1.00 10.39
N ARG A 74 -2.84 -2.22 10.66
CA ARG A 74 -2.62 -2.87 11.97
C ARG A 74 -1.17 -3.28 12.18
N GLU A 75 -0.40 -3.36 11.10
CA GLU A 75 0.99 -3.79 11.16
C GLU A 75 1.91 -2.64 11.61
N ALA A 76 3.02 -2.99 12.26
CA ALA A 76 3.94 -2.01 12.81
C ALA A 76 4.52 -1.10 11.73
N GLY A 77 4.61 0.22 12.01
CA GLY A 77 5.18 1.22 11.12
C GLY A 77 4.32 1.60 9.93
N ILE A 78 3.03 1.20 9.94
CA ILE A 78 2.10 1.47 8.84
C ILE A 78 0.98 2.39 9.30
N GLN A 79 0.70 3.42 8.51
CA GLN A 79 -0.43 4.34 8.65
C GLN A 79 -1.25 4.33 7.35
N THR A 80 -2.50 4.77 7.45
CA THR A 80 -3.38 4.91 6.28
C THR A 80 -3.95 6.31 6.25
N GLU A 81 -4.23 6.79 5.05
CA GLU A 81 -5.00 8.00 4.79
C GLU A 81 -6.15 7.69 3.85
N SER A 82 -7.28 8.34 4.03
CA SER A 82 -8.45 8.20 3.17
C SER A 82 -9.03 9.57 2.82
N LEU A 83 -8.94 9.94 1.55
CA LEU A 83 -9.40 11.26 1.10
C LEU A 83 -10.92 11.41 1.10
N TYR A 84 -11.68 10.35 0.89
CA TYR A 84 -13.13 10.50 0.73
C TYR A 84 -13.95 9.69 1.74
N GLY A 85 -13.30 8.97 2.65
CA GLY A 85 -13.99 8.12 3.63
C GLY A 85 -14.85 7.04 2.96
N ALA A 86 -14.42 6.54 1.81
CA ALA A 86 -15.16 5.52 1.08
C ALA A 86 -15.17 4.19 1.84
N VAL A 87 -16.35 3.62 2.03
CA VAL A 87 -16.54 2.39 2.82
C VAL A 87 -15.93 1.13 2.19
N ASN A 88 -15.54 1.18 0.93
CA ASN A 88 -14.80 0.12 0.24
C ASN A 88 -13.28 0.39 0.18
N GLY A 89 -12.80 1.53 0.69
CA GLY A 89 -11.40 1.90 0.72
C GLY A 89 -10.83 2.48 -0.56
N THR A 90 -11.65 2.89 -1.52
CA THR A 90 -11.17 3.64 -2.69
C THR A 90 -10.53 4.97 -2.27
N ALA A 91 -9.53 5.42 -3.03
CA ALA A 91 -8.76 6.64 -2.77
C ALA A 91 -8.15 6.71 -1.36
N SER A 92 -7.69 5.57 -0.88
CA SER A 92 -6.91 5.46 0.36
C SER A 92 -5.49 5.04 0.06
N SER A 93 -4.55 5.56 0.83
CA SER A 93 -3.13 5.25 0.74
C SER A 93 -2.63 4.48 1.96
N VAL A 94 -1.48 3.84 1.79
CA VAL A 94 -0.74 3.18 2.86
C VAL A 94 0.64 3.80 2.94
N ASP A 95 0.97 4.36 4.09
CA ASP A 95 2.28 4.92 4.40
C ASP A 95 3.08 3.95 5.26
N MET A 96 4.33 3.70 4.87
CA MET A 96 5.32 2.96 5.65
C MET A 96 6.50 3.85 5.96
N ARG A 97 6.83 4.02 7.25
CA ARG A 97 7.98 4.80 7.74
C ARG A 97 7.91 6.31 7.52
N GLY A 98 6.71 6.88 7.32
CA GLY A 98 6.47 8.31 7.40
C GLY A 98 6.83 9.10 6.14
N PHE A 99 6.16 8.81 5.04
CA PHE A 99 6.19 9.59 3.80
C PHE A 99 5.03 10.59 3.71
N GLY A 100 4.02 10.46 4.58
CA GLY A 100 2.85 11.32 4.57
C GLY A 100 2.17 11.31 3.19
N VAL A 101 1.85 12.49 2.66
CA VAL A 101 1.15 12.63 1.36
C VAL A 101 1.89 11.99 0.17
N THR A 102 3.19 11.77 0.26
CA THR A 102 3.98 11.14 -0.81
C THR A 102 4.04 9.61 -0.73
N ALA A 103 3.41 9.03 0.30
CA ALA A 103 3.38 7.58 0.55
C ALA A 103 2.89 6.73 -0.64
N PRO A 104 1.84 7.13 -1.40
CA PRO A 104 1.36 6.33 -2.53
C PRO A 104 2.41 6.03 -3.60
N SER A 105 3.40 6.91 -3.75
CA SER A 105 4.50 6.77 -4.72
C SER A 105 5.78 6.19 -4.10
N ASN A 106 5.86 6.10 -2.76
CA ASN A 106 7.02 5.58 -2.02
C ASN A 106 6.80 4.16 -1.48
N VAL A 107 5.56 3.65 -1.51
CA VAL A 107 5.22 2.27 -1.17
C VAL A 107 4.86 1.52 -2.45
N LEU A 108 5.68 0.53 -2.78
CA LEU A 108 5.45 -0.29 -3.96
C LEU A 108 4.45 -1.40 -3.65
N VAL A 109 3.34 -1.43 -4.37
CA VAL A 109 2.36 -2.50 -4.28
C VAL A 109 2.50 -3.44 -5.47
N LEU A 110 2.57 -4.72 -5.16
CA LEU A 110 2.65 -5.81 -6.12
C LEU A 110 1.38 -6.66 -6.03
N VAL A 111 0.98 -7.24 -7.15
CA VAL A 111 0.01 -8.33 -7.21
C VAL A 111 0.69 -9.51 -7.89
N ASP A 112 0.80 -10.62 -7.17
CA ASP A 112 1.53 -11.82 -7.60
C ASP A 112 2.97 -11.52 -8.06
N GLY A 113 3.69 -10.70 -7.29
CA GLY A 113 5.08 -10.33 -7.54
C GLY A 113 5.29 -9.33 -8.68
N ARG A 114 4.23 -8.71 -9.21
CA ARG A 114 4.28 -7.72 -10.27
C ARG A 114 3.85 -6.36 -9.81
N ARG A 115 4.55 -5.34 -10.30
CA ARG A 115 4.25 -3.94 -10.03
C ARG A 115 2.82 -3.59 -10.47
N PHE A 116 2.07 -3.03 -9.54
CA PHE A 116 0.70 -2.58 -9.76
C PHE A 116 0.52 -1.06 -9.55
N ASN A 117 1.52 -0.38 -8.96
CA ASN A 117 1.55 1.08 -8.96
C ASN A 117 1.67 1.57 -10.39
N ASP A 118 0.85 2.55 -10.71
CA ASP A 118 0.88 3.22 -12.00
C ASP A 118 1.95 4.33 -12.05
N SER A 119 2.29 4.76 -13.25
CA SER A 119 3.19 5.90 -13.47
C SER A 119 2.46 7.26 -13.32
N ASP A 120 1.23 7.28 -12.81
CA ASP A 120 0.47 8.48 -12.48
C ASP A 120 0.36 8.67 -10.96
N LEU A 121 -0.21 9.80 -10.50
CA LEU A 121 -0.37 10.13 -9.08
C LEU A 121 -1.52 9.40 -8.38
N THR A 122 -2.32 8.62 -9.08
CA THR A 122 -3.51 7.99 -8.46
C THR A 122 -3.16 6.94 -7.41
N GLY A 123 -1.89 6.52 -7.35
CA GLY A 123 -1.43 5.49 -6.44
C GLY A 123 -2.10 4.12 -6.70
N PHE A 124 -1.82 3.17 -5.83
CA PHE A 124 -2.51 1.88 -5.87
C PHE A 124 -3.82 1.95 -5.08
N ASP A 125 -4.93 1.63 -5.73
CA ASP A 125 -6.21 1.50 -5.06
C ASP A 125 -6.44 0.06 -4.62
N PHE A 126 -6.34 -0.18 -3.32
CA PHE A 126 -6.49 -1.51 -2.70
C PHE A 126 -7.88 -2.12 -2.93
N SER A 127 -8.89 -1.30 -3.23
CA SER A 127 -10.22 -1.79 -3.54
C SER A 127 -10.29 -2.57 -4.87
N GLN A 128 -9.27 -2.48 -5.75
CA GLN A 128 -9.24 -3.19 -7.03
C GLN A 128 -9.13 -4.71 -6.88
N ILE A 129 -8.61 -5.19 -5.76
CA ILE A 129 -8.40 -6.62 -5.52
C ILE A 129 -9.48 -7.15 -4.57
N PRO A 130 -10.38 -8.03 -5.04
CA PRO A 130 -11.39 -8.65 -4.19
C PRO A 130 -10.76 -9.39 -3.02
N ARG A 131 -11.12 -9.05 -1.79
CA ARG A 131 -10.52 -9.64 -0.58
C ARG A 131 -10.61 -11.17 -0.55
N ASN A 132 -11.66 -11.76 -1.12
CA ASN A 132 -11.84 -13.21 -1.18
C ASN A 132 -10.86 -13.90 -2.15
N SER A 133 -10.25 -13.17 -3.08
CA SER A 133 -9.22 -13.68 -4.00
C SER A 133 -7.82 -13.72 -3.38
N ILE A 134 -7.59 -13.10 -2.22
CA ILE A 134 -6.27 -12.98 -1.61
C ILE A 134 -5.95 -14.25 -0.80
N ASP A 135 -4.79 -14.83 -1.05
CA ASP A 135 -4.22 -15.93 -0.27
C ASP A 135 -3.48 -15.37 0.96
N HIS A 136 -2.54 -14.48 0.75
CA HIS A 136 -1.82 -13.77 1.81
C HIS A 136 -1.26 -12.44 1.28
N ILE A 137 -0.75 -11.62 2.20
CA ILE A 137 -0.05 -10.38 1.87
C ILE A 137 1.31 -10.40 2.54
N GLU A 138 2.36 -10.19 1.75
CA GLU A 138 3.73 -10.05 2.20
C GLU A 138 4.09 -8.57 2.31
N ILE A 139 4.64 -8.15 3.43
CA ILE A 139 5.05 -6.77 3.67
C ILE A 139 6.53 -6.76 4.04
N THR A 140 7.35 -6.05 3.25
CA THR A 140 8.75 -5.79 3.53
C THR A 140 8.94 -4.29 3.71
N ARG A 141 9.52 -3.86 4.83
CA ARG A 141 9.69 -2.44 5.16
C ARG A 141 11.02 -1.90 4.69
N GLY A 142 11.04 -0.61 4.32
CA GLY A 142 12.22 0.12 3.87
C GLY A 142 12.73 -0.29 2.49
N ASN A 143 13.97 0.08 2.19
CA ASN A 143 14.56 0.01 0.86
C ASN A 143 14.84 -1.39 0.31
N SER A 144 14.71 -2.44 1.12
CA SER A 144 15.16 -3.80 0.78
C SER A 144 14.52 -4.38 -0.47
N GLY A 145 13.29 -3.97 -0.77
CA GLY A 145 12.57 -4.43 -1.94
C GLY A 145 13.07 -3.85 -3.28
N ALA A 146 13.84 -2.77 -3.25
CA ALA A 146 14.23 -2.04 -4.46
C ALA A 146 15.11 -2.85 -5.42
N VAL A 147 15.96 -3.74 -4.91
CA VAL A 147 16.77 -4.63 -5.76
C VAL A 147 15.88 -5.51 -6.61
N LEU A 148 14.92 -6.18 -6.00
CA LEU A 148 14.07 -7.16 -6.67
C LEU A 148 12.96 -6.53 -7.51
N TYR A 149 12.43 -5.35 -7.11
CA TYR A 149 11.20 -4.81 -7.68
C TYR A 149 11.35 -3.43 -8.32
N GLY A 150 12.47 -2.73 -8.07
CA GLY A 150 12.80 -1.45 -8.71
C GLY A 150 12.30 -0.22 -7.97
N ASP A 151 12.11 0.86 -8.71
CA ASP A 151 11.78 2.19 -8.20
C ASP A 151 10.47 2.23 -7.41
N GLY A 152 10.34 3.21 -6.50
CA GLY A 152 9.17 3.37 -5.63
C GLY A 152 9.14 2.42 -4.41
N ALA A 153 10.07 1.46 -4.30
CA ALA A 153 10.22 0.62 -3.11
C ALA A 153 11.11 1.31 -2.07
N VAL A 154 10.76 2.52 -1.65
CA VAL A 154 11.52 3.34 -0.69
C VAL A 154 11.00 3.13 0.73
N GLY A 155 9.71 3.37 0.97
CA GLY A 155 9.05 3.07 2.26
C GLY A 155 8.91 1.56 2.48
N GLY A 156 8.73 0.80 1.42
CA GLY A 156 8.65 -0.64 1.45
C GLY A 156 7.89 -1.25 0.28
N VAL A 157 7.61 -2.55 0.39
CA VAL A 157 6.88 -3.33 -0.61
C VAL A 157 5.72 -4.07 0.06
N ILE A 158 4.55 -4.01 -0.55
CA ILE A 158 3.38 -4.82 -0.21
C ILE A 158 3.09 -5.73 -1.40
N ASN A 159 3.27 -7.04 -1.25
CA ASN A 159 2.95 -8.02 -2.28
C ASN A 159 1.64 -8.75 -1.91
N ILE A 160 0.59 -8.53 -2.69
CA ILE A 160 -0.70 -9.21 -2.55
C ILE A 160 -0.64 -10.47 -3.40
N VAL A 161 -0.63 -11.63 -2.77
CA VAL A 161 -0.62 -12.93 -3.45
C VAL A 161 -2.05 -13.43 -3.57
N THR A 162 -2.46 -13.72 -4.81
CA THR A 162 -3.83 -14.19 -5.07
C THR A 162 -3.90 -15.71 -5.01
N LYS A 163 -5.07 -16.22 -4.62
CA LYS A 163 -5.36 -17.66 -4.63
C LYS A 163 -5.33 -18.19 -6.05
N ASN A 164 -4.73 -19.34 -6.21
CA ASN A 164 -4.76 -20.14 -7.44
C ASN A 164 -5.42 -21.49 -7.16
N GLY A 165 -5.74 -22.23 -8.19
CA GLY A 165 -6.41 -23.53 -8.04
C GLY A 165 -5.49 -24.72 -7.77
N ILE A 166 -4.17 -24.51 -7.57
CA ILE A 166 -3.20 -25.61 -7.42
C ILE A 166 -3.54 -26.45 -6.20
N GLY A 167 -3.78 -27.75 -6.42
CA GLY A 167 -4.12 -28.70 -5.35
C GLY A 167 -5.47 -28.48 -4.69
N ALA A 168 -6.27 -27.52 -5.18
CA ALA A 168 -7.58 -27.24 -4.63
C ALA A 168 -8.55 -28.40 -4.91
N LYS A 169 -9.27 -28.85 -3.88
CA LYS A 169 -10.48 -29.65 -4.08
C LYS A 169 -11.55 -28.78 -4.71
N PRO A 170 -12.47 -29.35 -5.53
CA PRO A 170 -13.60 -28.58 -6.04
C PRO A 170 -14.30 -27.87 -4.90
N ASN A 171 -14.36 -26.54 -5.00
CA ASN A 171 -14.95 -25.68 -3.98
C ASN A 171 -15.59 -24.47 -4.66
N ALA A 172 -16.80 -24.14 -4.25
CA ALA A 172 -17.48 -22.92 -4.65
C ALA A 172 -18.03 -22.20 -3.41
N ARG A 173 -17.93 -20.88 -3.36
CA ARG A 173 -18.42 -20.06 -2.26
C ARG A 173 -19.23 -18.88 -2.80
N VAL A 174 -20.39 -18.67 -2.21
CA VAL A 174 -21.27 -17.53 -2.49
C VAL A 174 -21.50 -16.77 -1.19
N GLU A 175 -21.41 -15.45 -1.25
CA GLU A 175 -21.50 -14.57 -0.09
C GLU A 175 -22.29 -13.32 -0.43
N GLY A 176 -23.18 -12.89 0.48
CA GLY A 176 -23.87 -11.62 0.45
C GLY A 176 -23.59 -10.80 1.71
N ALA A 177 -23.48 -9.49 1.58
CA ALA A 177 -23.34 -8.59 2.71
C ALA A 177 -24.23 -7.35 2.56
N PHE A 178 -24.70 -6.86 3.71
CA PHE A 178 -25.49 -5.64 3.86
C PHE A 178 -24.90 -4.80 5.00
N GLY A 179 -24.93 -3.48 4.86
CA GLY A 179 -24.35 -2.61 5.89
C GLY A 179 -24.88 -1.18 5.88
N SER A 180 -24.30 -0.36 6.75
CA SER A 180 -24.56 1.07 6.84
C SER A 180 -24.43 1.74 5.48
N TYR A 181 -25.09 2.87 5.27
CA TYR A 181 -25.10 3.65 4.02
C TYR A 181 -25.60 2.87 2.82
N ASN A 182 -26.66 2.04 3.03
CA ASN A 182 -27.26 1.20 1.99
C ASN A 182 -26.23 0.32 1.25
N THR A 183 -25.17 -0.09 1.99
CA THR A 183 -24.12 -0.93 1.43
C THR A 183 -24.66 -2.32 1.11
N ARG A 184 -24.38 -2.80 -0.11
CA ARG A 184 -24.70 -4.14 -0.59
C ARG A 184 -23.47 -4.70 -1.31
N GLU A 185 -23.10 -5.90 -0.95
CA GLU A 185 -21.96 -6.58 -1.57
C GLU A 185 -22.33 -8.05 -1.86
N GLY A 186 -21.99 -8.50 -3.06
CA GLY A 186 -22.12 -9.91 -3.46
C GLY A 186 -20.77 -10.44 -3.92
N LYS A 187 -20.37 -11.61 -3.41
CA LYS A 187 -19.11 -12.27 -3.79
C LYS A 187 -19.36 -13.70 -4.22
N ILE A 188 -18.61 -14.10 -5.24
CA ILE A 188 -18.51 -15.48 -5.68
C ILE A 188 -17.05 -15.89 -5.77
N SER A 189 -16.76 -17.13 -5.50
CA SER A 189 -15.47 -17.74 -5.81
C SER A 189 -15.63 -19.22 -6.09
N ALA A 190 -14.81 -19.74 -7.00
CA ALA A 190 -14.72 -21.17 -7.24
C ALA A 190 -13.25 -21.53 -7.54
N SER A 191 -12.82 -22.69 -7.08
CA SER A 191 -11.50 -23.23 -7.38
C SER A 191 -11.54 -24.75 -7.49
N THR A 192 -10.68 -25.28 -8.36
CA THR A 192 -10.55 -26.73 -8.55
C THR A 192 -9.19 -27.08 -9.15
N SER A 193 -8.76 -28.31 -8.89
CA SER A 193 -7.63 -28.94 -9.57
C SER A 193 -8.05 -30.30 -10.09
N TYR A 194 -7.85 -30.55 -11.38
CA TYR A 194 -8.18 -31.81 -12.03
C TYR A 194 -7.06 -32.22 -13.01
N GLY A 195 -6.41 -33.35 -12.76
CA GLY A 195 -5.24 -33.77 -13.53
C GLY A 195 -4.14 -32.71 -13.52
N PRO A 196 -3.64 -32.29 -14.69
CA PRO A 196 -2.61 -31.24 -14.77
C PRO A 196 -3.21 -29.81 -14.71
N TYR A 197 -4.52 -29.66 -14.70
CA TYR A 197 -5.18 -28.35 -14.73
C TYR A 197 -5.56 -27.88 -13.34
N SER A 198 -5.40 -26.59 -13.09
CA SER A 198 -5.90 -25.89 -11.91
C SER A 198 -6.56 -24.60 -12.35
N THR A 199 -7.67 -24.26 -11.71
CA THR A 199 -8.36 -22.98 -11.98
C THR A 199 -8.91 -22.38 -10.71
N ALA A 200 -8.95 -21.04 -10.67
CA ALA A 200 -9.64 -20.27 -9.65
C ALA A 200 -10.31 -19.05 -10.29
N VAL A 201 -11.54 -18.75 -9.87
CA VAL A 201 -12.29 -17.57 -10.32
C VAL A 201 -12.90 -16.86 -9.12
N PHE A 202 -12.90 -15.53 -9.17
CA PHE A 202 -13.40 -14.66 -8.11
C PHE A 202 -14.18 -13.51 -8.75
N GLY A 203 -15.33 -13.19 -8.17
CA GLY A 203 -16.14 -12.05 -8.55
C GLY A 203 -16.59 -11.29 -7.32
N ASN A 204 -16.71 -9.97 -7.45
CA ASN A 204 -17.25 -9.08 -6.43
C ASN A 204 -18.08 -7.98 -7.09
N SER A 205 -19.23 -7.67 -6.51
CA SER A 205 -20.06 -6.51 -6.86
C SER A 205 -20.39 -5.75 -5.58
N PHE A 206 -20.01 -4.50 -5.54
CA PHE A 206 -20.16 -3.61 -4.41
C PHE A 206 -20.95 -2.37 -4.78
N ASN A 207 -21.87 -1.95 -3.92
CA ASN A 207 -22.66 -0.72 -4.06
C ASN A 207 -22.89 -0.11 -2.67
N SER A 208 -22.67 1.20 -2.54
CA SER A 208 -22.95 1.95 -1.31
C SER A 208 -23.28 3.40 -1.65
N ASP A 209 -24.16 4.04 -0.87
CA ASP A 209 -24.41 5.47 -0.97
C ASP A 209 -23.27 6.29 -0.33
N GLY A 210 -22.41 5.64 0.49
CA GLY A 210 -21.27 6.28 1.16
C GLY A 210 -21.65 7.04 2.44
N TYR A 211 -20.62 7.44 3.19
CA TYR A 211 -20.81 8.18 4.45
C TYR A 211 -21.23 9.63 4.23
N ARG A 212 -20.66 10.29 3.22
CA ARG A 212 -20.86 11.70 2.91
C ARG A 212 -21.83 11.87 1.73
N ASP A 213 -22.38 13.05 1.59
CA ASP A 213 -23.11 13.45 0.38
C ASP A 213 -22.16 13.40 -0.82
N ASN A 214 -22.64 13.02 -1.99
CA ASN A 214 -21.83 12.75 -3.19
C ASN A 214 -20.70 11.72 -2.96
N ASN A 215 -20.94 10.65 -2.18
CA ASN A 215 -19.94 9.60 -1.92
C ASN A 215 -20.39 8.21 -2.44
N LYS A 216 -21.40 8.18 -3.31
CA LYS A 216 -21.91 6.93 -3.88
C LYS A 216 -20.80 6.20 -4.63
N THR A 217 -20.63 4.92 -4.30
CA THR A 217 -19.62 4.05 -4.90
C THR A 217 -20.27 2.81 -5.49
N GLN A 218 -19.94 2.49 -6.74
CA GLN A 218 -20.31 1.27 -7.43
C GLN A 218 -19.04 0.64 -7.99
N GLN A 219 -18.79 -0.63 -7.67
CA GLN A 219 -17.60 -1.33 -8.13
C GLN A 219 -17.89 -2.78 -8.46
N ASN A 220 -17.41 -3.23 -9.62
CA ASN A 220 -17.49 -4.64 -10.04
C ASN A 220 -16.10 -5.13 -10.37
N GLN A 221 -15.78 -6.35 -9.92
CA GLN A 221 -14.45 -6.93 -10.06
C GLN A 221 -14.56 -8.40 -10.44
N ALA A 222 -13.61 -8.84 -11.25
CA ALA A 222 -13.46 -10.25 -11.59
C ALA A 222 -11.97 -10.62 -11.71
N ILE A 223 -11.58 -11.77 -11.20
CA ILE A 223 -10.25 -12.35 -11.35
C ILE A 223 -10.40 -13.82 -11.75
N GLY A 224 -9.62 -14.25 -12.74
CA GLY A 224 -9.51 -15.65 -13.17
C GLY A 224 -8.05 -16.07 -13.25
N ASP A 225 -7.73 -17.27 -12.77
CA ASP A 225 -6.44 -17.93 -12.87
C ASP A 225 -6.61 -19.32 -13.45
N ILE A 226 -5.83 -19.68 -14.45
CA ILE A 226 -5.79 -21.00 -15.05
C ILE A 226 -4.33 -21.43 -15.14
N ARG A 227 -4.04 -22.65 -14.71
CA ARG A 227 -2.70 -23.23 -14.75
C ARG A 227 -2.71 -24.61 -15.35
N TYR A 228 -1.63 -24.92 -16.04
CA TYR A 228 -1.36 -26.23 -16.62
C TYR A 228 0.00 -26.72 -16.14
N LYS A 229 0.01 -27.83 -15.39
CA LYS A 229 1.25 -28.45 -14.90
C LYS A 229 1.83 -29.38 -15.95
N VAL A 230 3.11 -29.24 -16.26
CA VAL A 230 3.90 -30.15 -17.07
C VAL A 230 4.93 -30.87 -16.20
N MET A 231 5.66 -31.88 -16.72
CA MET A 231 6.59 -32.69 -15.93
C MET A 231 7.64 -31.82 -15.18
N ASP A 232 8.22 -30.82 -15.86
CA ASP A 232 9.31 -30.02 -15.32
C ASP A 232 8.94 -28.53 -15.16
N GLY A 233 7.65 -28.23 -14.91
CA GLY A 233 7.22 -26.85 -14.76
C GLY A 233 5.72 -26.65 -14.88
N SER A 234 5.32 -25.44 -15.23
CA SER A 234 3.91 -25.07 -15.43
C SER A 234 3.75 -23.93 -16.43
N ALA A 235 2.58 -23.82 -17.02
CA ALA A 235 2.12 -22.63 -17.70
C ALA A 235 0.96 -22.02 -16.92
N PHE A 236 0.82 -20.70 -16.94
CA PHE A 236 -0.27 -20.02 -16.27
C PHE A 236 -0.80 -18.85 -17.10
N PHE A 237 -2.08 -18.59 -16.92
CA PHE A 237 -2.77 -17.42 -17.46
C PHE A 237 -3.68 -16.83 -16.40
N ASN A 238 -3.57 -15.52 -16.19
CA ASN A 238 -4.37 -14.77 -15.22
C ASN A 238 -5.00 -13.57 -15.93
N ILE A 239 -6.26 -13.27 -15.59
CA ILE A 239 -7.00 -12.11 -16.06
C ILE A 239 -7.70 -11.44 -14.89
N GLY A 240 -7.62 -10.12 -14.80
CA GLY A 240 -8.33 -9.30 -13.82
C GLY A 240 -9.03 -8.12 -14.50
N ALA A 241 -10.23 -7.81 -14.06
CA ALA A 241 -10.98 -6.64 -14.50
C ALA A 241 -11.64 -5.95 -13.31
N ASP A 242 -11.64 -4.61 -13.33
CA ASP A 242 -12.26 -3.75 -12.32
C ASP A 242 -12.96 -2.58 -13.01
N ASN A 243 -14.19 -2.29 -12.60
CA ASN A 243 -14.96 -1.12 -13.03
C ASN A 243 -15.43 -0.36 -11.79
N LEU A 244 -15.02 0.88 -11.65
CA LEU A 244 -15.39 1.77 -10.54
C LEU A 244 -16.14 3.00 -11.05
N ARG A 245 -17.19 3.39 -10.33
CA ARG A 245 -17.85 4.71 -10.42
C ARG A 245 -18.03 5.25 -9.02
N GLN A 246 -17.53 6.46 -8.77
CA GLN A 246 -17.57 7.06 -7.44
C GLN A 246 -17.81 8.56 -7.53
N GLY A 247 -18.69 9.07 -6.66
CA GLY A 247 -18.81 10.48 -6.35
C GLY A 247 -17.71 10.93 -5.38
N LEU A 248 -17.24 12.16 -5.53
CA LEU A 248 -16.13 12.71 -4.78
C LEU A 248 -16.61 13.89 -3.94
N PRO A 249 -16.83 13.71 -2.63
CA PRO A 249 -17.46 14.72 -1.77
C PRO A 249 -16.58 15.94 -1.47
N GLY A 250 -15.30 15.94 -1.87
CA GLY A 250 -14.35 17.02 -1.55
C GLY A 250 -14.07 17.19 -0.05
N PRO A 251 -13.29 18.19 0.33
CA PRO A 251 -12.98 18.47 1.73
C PRO A 251 -14.11 19.21 2.45
N ARG A 252 -13.97 19.34 3.80
CA ARG A 252 -14.75 20.23 4.65
C ARG A 252 -13.82 21.28 5.25
N ASN A 253 -14.17 22.56 5.14
CA ASN A 253 -13.38 23.64 5.71
C ASN A 253 -13.60 23.72 7.23
N ILE A 254 -12.54 23.95 7.98
CA ILE A 254 -12.59 24.12 9.43
C ILE A 254 -12.20 25.53 9.90
N THR A 255 -11.88 26.42 8.95
CA THR A 255 -11.49 27.82 9.18
C THR A 255 -12.32 28.76 8.32
N GLY A 256 -12.17 30.07 8.51
CA GLY A 256 -12.87 31.08 7.69
C GLY A 256 -14.32 31.31 8.13
N THR A 257 -15.28 31.11 7.25
CA THR A 257 -16.71 31.45 7.45
C THR A 257 -17.45 30.49 8.39
N GLY A 258 -16.80 29.47 8.91
CA GLY A 258 -17.37 28.51 9.87
C GLY A 258 -16.69 27.16 9.83
N ASN A 259 -16.87 26.39 10.88
CA ASN A 259 -16.34 25.02 10.97
C ASN A 259 -17.38 24.03 10.43
N GLU A 260 -17.29 23.73 9.12
CA GLU A 260 -18.20 22.83 8.42
C GLU A 260 -18.13 21.38 8.98
N TYR A 261 -16.99 20.99 9.53
CA TYR A 261 -16.84 19.67 10.17
C TYR A 261 -17.73 19.53 11.42
N VAL A 262 -17.97 20.63 12.15
CA VAL A 262 -18.85 20.64 13.31
C VAL A 262 -20.32 20.78 12.90
N THR A 263 -20.61 21.64 11.93
CA THR A 263 -22.00 21.97 11.53
C THR A 263 -22.61 20.93 10.61
N ASP A 264 -21.82 20.38 9.70
CA ASP A 264 -22.27 19.40 8.69
C ASP A 264 -21.09 18.51 8.24
N PRO A 265 -20.64 17.53 9.04
CA PRO A 265 -19.49 16.68 8.69
C PRO A 265 -19.76 15.76 7.49
N ARG A 266 -21.02 15.54 7.14
CA ARG A 266 -21.42 14.67 6.02
C ARG A 266 -21.64 15.39 4.71
N GLY A 267 -21.81 16.70 4.73
CA GLY A 267 -22.06 17.50 3.54
C GLY A 267 -20.93 17.49 2.52
N THR A 268 -21.18 18.10 1.38
CA THR A 268 -20.21 18.22 0.30
C THR A 268 -20.19 19.65 -0.26
N ASN A 269 -19.00 20.13 -0.62
CA ASN A 269 -18.81 21.35 -1.39
C ASN A 269 -18.66 21.05 -2.89
N THR A 270 -18.59 19.76 -3.28
CA THR A 270 -18.41 19.28 -4.65
C THR A 270 -19.48 18.24 -5.03
N PRO A 271 -20.76 18.65 -5.13
CA PRO A 271 -21.88 17.70 -5.29
C PRO A 271 -21.91 16.98 -6.64
N LEU A 272 -21.11 17.40 -7.62
CA LEU A 272 -21.07 16.83 -8.97
C LEU A 272 -19.74 16.15 -9.30
N ASP A 273 -18.71 16.33 -8.47
CA ASP A 273 -17.40 15.72 -8.70
C ASP A 273 -17.50 14.21 -8.73
N ASN A 274 -16.87 13.59 -9.71
CA ASN A 274 -16.92 12.15 -9.86
C ASN A 274 -15.70 11.58 -10.59
N ILE A 275 -15.46 10.29 -10.33
CA ILE A 275 -14.46 9.51 -11.04
C ILE A 275 -15.08 8.21 -11.58
N LYS A 276 -14.67 7.85 -12.80
CA LYS A 276 -14.93 6.54 -13.40
C LYS A 276 -13.60 5.93 -13.78
N ARG A 277 -13.44 4.65 -13.49
CA ARG A 277 -12.22 3.91 -13.80
C ARG A 277 -12.56 2.51 -14.32
N ASN A 278 -11.89 2.12 -15.39
CA ASN A 278 -11.91 0.77 -15.92
C ASN A 278 -10.48 0.25 -15.95
N ASN A 279 -10.25 -0.92 -15.37
CA ASN A 279 -8.95 -1.60 -15.42
C ASN A 279 -9.11 -2.98 -16.06
N LEU A 280 -8.15 -3.35 -16.89
CA LEU A 280 -7.97 -4.68 -17.42
C LEU A 280 -6.50 -5.08 -17.21
N ALA A 281 -6.26 -6.25 -16.62
CA ALA A 281 -4.93 -6.82 -16.45
C ALA A 281 -4.92 -8.24 -16.98
N ILE A 282 -3.98 -8.55 -17.86
CA ILE A 282 -3.77 -9.88 -18.43
C ILE A 282 -2.32 -10.27 -18.15
N ARG A 283 -2.12 -11.49 -17.69
CA ARG A 283 -0.80 -12.03 -17.41
C ARG A 283 -0.71 -13.46 -17.91
N GLY A 284 0.43 -13.83 -18.49
CA GLY A 284 0.73 -15.20 -18.85
C GLY A 284 2.20 -15.51 -18.72
N GLY A 285 2.51 -16.77 -18.47
CA GLY A 285 3.90 -17.17 -18.31
C GLY A 285 4.07 -18.68 -18.24
N VAL A 286 5.34 -19.07 -18.26
CA VAL A 286 5.76 -20.45 -18.08
C VAL A 286 6.88 -20.52 -17.04
N THR A 287 6.85 -21.58 -16.26
CA THR A 287 7.94 -21.96 -15.34
C THR A 287 8.57 -23.23 -15.83
N ARG A 288 9.88 -23.39 -15.69
CA ARG A 288 10.60 -24.62 -16.03
C ARG A 288 11.74 -24.86 -15.06
N ASN A 289 11.79 -26.05 -14.50
CA ASN A 289 12.94 -26.52 -13.75
C ASN A 289 14.06 -26.88 -14.75
N LEU A 290 15.17 -26.15 -14.69
CA LEU A 290 16.34 -26.42 -15.56
C LEU A 290 17.22 -27.51 -14.98
N TRP A 291 17.31 -27.56 -13.64
CA TRP A 291 17.97 -28.58 -12.84
C TRP A 291 17.34 -28.65 -11.45
N SER A 292 17.74 -29.63 -10.62
CA SER A 292 17.29 -29.71 -9.22
C SER A 292 17.76 -28.49 -8.44
N GLY A 293 16.83 -27.56 -8.14
CA GLY A 293 17.08 -26.28 -7.46
C GLY A 293 17.30 -25.08 -8.38
N GLY A 294 17.10 -25.22 -9.71
CA GLY A 294 17.13 -24.12 -10.65
C GLY A 294 15.83 -24.00 -11.45
N GLU A 295 15.08 -22.92 -11.28
CA GLU A 295 13.80 -22.66 -11.94
C GLU A 295 13.87 -21.38 -12.79
N LEU A 296 13.59 -21.51 -14.07
CA LEU A 296 13.41 -20.41 -14.99
C LEU A 296 11.93 -20.03 -15.07
N ILE A 297 11.64 -18.75 -14.90
CA ILE A 297 10.29 -18.19 -15.04
C ILE A 297 10.32 -17.14 -16.15
N LEU A 298 9.49 -17.34 -17.17
CA LEU A 298 9.26 -16.38 -18.23
C LEU A 298 7.83 -15.89 -18.12
N ASP A 299 7.63 -14.63 -17.80
CA ASP A 299 6.30 -14.07 -17.69
C ASP A 299 6.17 -12.70 -18.36
N GLY A 300 5.00 -12.44 -18.93
CA GLY A 300 4.60 -11.18 -19.51
C GLY A 300 3.24 -10.72 -19.05
N SER A 301 2.99 -9.41 -19.10
CA SER A 301 1.67 -8.86 -18.81
C SER A 301 1.34 -7.65 -19.66
N PHE A 302 0.05 -7.44 -19.83
CA PHE A 302 -0.56 -6.21 -20.34
C PHE A 302 -1.53 -5.69 -19.31
N ARG A 303 -1.50 -4.39 -19.03
CA ARG A 303 -2.47 -3.71 -18.20
C ARG A 303 -2.90 -2.41 -18.84
N GLN A 304 -4.22 -2.17 -18.86
CA GLN A 304 -4.84 -0.93 -19.30
C GLN A 304 -5.65 -0.34 -18.16
N LYS A 305 -5.52 0.97 -17.95
CA LYS A 305 -6.34 1.76 -17.04
C LYS A 305 -6.91 2.96 -17.78
N ASP A 306 -8.23 3.02 -17.86
CA ASP A 306 -8.96 4.18 -18.36
C ASP A 306 -9.62 4.91 -17.19
N THR A 307 -9.33 6.19 -17.04
CA THR A 307 -9.88 7.04 -15.99
C THR A 307 -10.56 8.25 -16.59
N THR A 308 -11.75 8.56 -16.11
CA THR A 308 -12.45 9.82 -16.36
C THR A 308 -12.66 10.51 -15.02
N PHE A 309 -12.18 11.72 -14.88
CA PHE A 309 -12.36 12.57 -13.72
C PHE A 309 -13.09 13.85 -14.14
N ALA A 310 -14.16 14.18 -13.42
CA ALA A 310 -14.90 15.43 -13.61
C ALA A 310 -14.95 16.20 -12.28
N SER A 311 -14.50 17.44 -12.30
CA SER A 311 -14.55 18.36 -11.17
C SER A 311 -15.33 19.62 -11.51
N PHE A 312 -16.08 20.08 -10.52
CA PHE A 312 -16.93 21.28 -10.59
C PHE A 312 -16.63 22.16 -9.38
N ASN A 313 -16.32 23.42 -9.62
CA ASN A 313 -16.05 24.44 -8.60
C ASN A 313 -15.13 24.00 -7.44
N PRO A 314 -13.82 23.84 -7.64
CA PRO A 314 -12.91 23.43 -6.57
C PRO A 314 -12.67 24.51 -5.50
N PHE A 315 -13.04 25.77 -5.74
CA PHE A 315 -12.67 26.90 -4.89
C PHE A 315 -13.82 27.53 -4.11
N GLY A 316 -14.99 26.91 -3.99
CA GLY A 316 -16.14 27.40 -3.22
C GLY A 316 -16.23 28.93 -3.03
N GLY A 317 -17.33 29.54 -3.33
CA GLY A 317 -17.58 30.96 -3.04
C GLY A 317 -17.37 31.96 -4.19
N PHE A 318 -16.53 31.68 -5.18
CA PHE A 318 -16.38 32.53 -6.38
C PHE A 318 -17.15 32.03 -7.61
N LEU A 319 -17.44 30.73 -7.65
CA LEU A 319 -18.17 30.07 -8.72
C LEU A 319 -19.37 29.33 -8.13
N THR A 320 -20.36 29.02 -8.94
CA THR A 320 -21.48 28.19 -8.49
C THR A 320 -21.05 26.73 -8.42
N PRO A 321 -21.63 25.88 -7.54
CA PRO A 321 -21.28 24.45 -7.45
C PRO A 321 -21.48 23.67 -8.75
N ASN A 322 -22.13 24.22 -9.75
CA ASN A 322 -22.41 23.59 -11.04
C ASN A 322 -21.44 24.02 -12.15
N ASP A 323 -20.57 25.00 -11.89
CA ASP A 323 -19.65 25.48 -12.91
C ASP A 323 -18.54 24.42 -13.12
N PRO A 324 -18.35 23.95 -14.36
CA PRO A 324 -17.31 22.95 -14.63
C PRO A 324 -15.92 23.58 -14.43
N SER A 325 -15.02 22.80 -13.88
CA SER A 325 -13.65 23.21 -13.59
C SER A 325 -12.62 22.36 -14.33
N SER A 326 -12.86 21.06 -14.43
CA SER A 326 -11.94 20.15 -15.10
C SER A 326 -12.67 18.87 -15.53
N TYR A 327 -12.38 18.43 -16.75
CA TYR A 327 -12.81 17.14 -17.28
C TYR A 327 -11.59 16.44 -17.91
N ASN A 328 -11.07 15.45 -17.23
CA ASN A 328 -9.87 14.74 -17.63
C ASN A 328 -10.21 13.31 -18.04
N THR A 329 -9.75 12.89 -19.22
CA THR A 329 -9.77 11.50 -19.63
C THR A 329 -8.33 11.02 -19.79
N THR A 330 -8.00 9.91 -19.16
CA THR A 330 -6.64 9.37 -19.14
C THR A 330 -6.67 7.90 -19.48
N THR A 331 -5.84 7.49 -20.43
CA THR A 331 -5.56 6.08 -20.74
C THR A 331 -4.09 5.79 -20.42
N LEU A 332 -3.85 4.74 -19.66
CA LEU A 332 -2.53 4.27 -19.30
C LEU A 332 -2.39 2.80 -19.65
N ASP A 333 -1.51 2.50 -20.60
CA ASP A 333 -1.19 1.15 -21.04
C ASP A 333 0.20 0.76 -20.55
N THR A 334 0.32 -0.40 -19.92
CA THR A 334 1.60 -0.95 -19.46
C THR A 334 1.79 -2.37 -19.98
N VAL A 335 2.86 -2.59 -20.72
CA VAL A 335 3.33 -3.92 -21.15
C VAL A 335 4.57 -4.27 -20.33
N SER A 336 4.67 -5.50 -19.85
CA SER A 336 5.88 -5.95 -19.17
C SER A 336 6.33 -7.34 -19.63
N PHE A 337 7.65 -7.56 -19.56
CA PHE A 337 8.28 -8.87 -19.67
C PHE A 337 9.38 -8.99 -18.62
N THR A 338 9.27 -9.99 -17.73
CA THR A 338 10.12 -10.09 -16.54
C THR A 338 10.69 -11.50 -16.36
N PRO A 339 11.60 -11.96 -17.29
CA PRO A 339 12.28 -13.24 -17.15
C PRO A 339 13.17 -13.27 -15.91
N ARG A 340 13.13 -14.38 -15.16
CA ARG A 340 13.96 -14.56 -13.97
C ARG A 340 14.34 -16.01 -13.72
N LEU A 341 15.49 -16.17 -13.09
CA LEU A 341 16.03 -17.43 -12.63
C LEU A 341 16.05 -17.47 -11.11
N ASN A 342 15.37 -18.44 -10.54
CA ASN A 342 15.44 -18.77 -9.12
C ASN A 342 16.41 -19.93 -8.94
N VAL A 343 17.26 -19.84 -7.92
CA VAL A 343 18.23 -20.87 -7.55
C VAL A 343 18.03 -21.22 -6.08
N ASP A 344 17.99 -22.51 -5.77
CA ASP A 344 18.00 -23.07 -4.41
C ASP A 344 18.87 -24.33 -4.40
N GLN A 345 20.13 -24.18 -4.07
CA GLN A 345 21.13 -25.22 -4.17
C GLN A 345 21.92 -25.36 -2.85
N SER A 346 22.16 -26.59 -2.45
CA SER A 346 22.92 -26.92 -1.22
C SER A 346 24.19 -27.65 -1.54
N TRP A 347 25.29 -27.27 -0.87
CA TRP A 347 26.60 -27.93 -0.93
C TRP A 347 27.17 -28.09 0.51
N GLY A 348 26.96 -29.26 1.10
CA GLY A 348 27.36 -29.51 2.49
C GLY A 348 26.66 -28.49 3.44
N ASP A 349 27.48 -27.72 4.18
CA ASP A 349 27.01 -26.75 5.16
C ASP A 349 26.54 -25.41 4.52
N LEU A 350 26.70 -25.25 3.21
CA LEU A 350 26.33 -24.01 2.49
C LEU A 350 25.10 -24.24 1.60
N ARG A 351 24.10 -23.38 1.74
CA ARG A 351 22.96 -23.28 0.83
C ARG A 351 22.96 -21.91 0.15
N LEU A 352 22.77 -21.90 -1.15
CA LEU A 352 22.53 -20.71 -1.96
C LEU A 352 21.06 -20.67 -2.35
N LYS A 353 20.36 -19.59 -1.99
CA LYS A 353 19.03 -19.27 -2.47
C LYS A 353 19.06 -17.88 -3.08
N GLY A 354 18.43 -17.68 -4.23
CA GLY A 354 18.42 -16.35 -4.82
C GLY A 354 17.61 -16.24 -6.10
N THR A 355 17.35 -15.00 -6.46
CA THR A 355 16.64 -14.64 -7.70
C THR A 355 17.49 -13.66 -8.48
N SER A 356 17.60 -13.85 -9.79
CA SER A 356 18.20 -12.91 -10.73
C SER A 356 17.34 -12.80 -11.98
N GLY A 357 17.33 -11.64 -12.62
CA GLY A 357 16.47 -11.47 -13.78
C GLY A 357 16.61 -10.13 -14.47
N ILE A 358 15.78 -9.96 -15.50
CA ILE A 358 15.65 -8.74 -16.27
C ILE A 358 14.21 -8.28 -16.15
N ASP A 359 14.01 -6.98 -15.93
CA ASP A 359 12.68 -6.37 -15.99
C ASP A 359 12.62 -5.43 -17.18
N ILE A 360 11.59 -5.57 -18.01
CA ILE A 360 11.29 -4.65 -19.12
C ILE A 360 9.86 -4.20 -18.95
N TYR A 361 9.65 -2.88 -18.81
CA TYR A 361 8.34 -2.24 -18.77
C TYR A 361 8.26 -1.18 -19.86
N LYS A 362 7.14 -1.13 -20.55
CA LYS A 362 6.82 -0.04 -21.47
C LYS A 362 5.45 0.52 -21.11
N THR A 363 5.42 1.79 -20.74
CA THR A 363 4.22 2.51 -20.35
C THR A 363 3.92 3.59 -21.38
N LYS A 364 2.68 3.63 -21.86
CA LYS A 364 2.12 4.71 -22.66
C LYS A 364 1.03 5.38 -21.85
N TYR A 365 1.10 6.69 -21.73
CA TYR A 365 0.11 7.52 -21.06
C TYR A 365 -0.41 8.57 -22.03
N GLU A 366 -1.72 8.69 -22.12
CA GLU A 366 -2.40 9.73 -22.89
C GLU A 366 -3.48 10.37 -22.01
N SER A 367 -3.46 11.70 -21.90
CA SER A 367 -4.44 12.43 -21.07
C SER A 367 -4.95 13.66 -21.80
N ASN A 368 -6.27 13.72 -22.00
CA ASN A 368 -6.96 14.88 -22.50
C ASN A 368 -7.50 15.69 -21.32
N ARG A 369 -7.11 16.95 -21.23
CA ARG A 369 -7.51 17.89 -20.18
C ARG A 369 -8.40 18.97 -20.77
N ALA A 370 -9.69 18.91 -20.49
CA ALA A 370 -10.70 19.87 -20.96
C ALA A 370 -11.39 20.56 -19.79
N LEU A 371 -12.11 21.63 -20.04
CA LEU A 371 -12.91 22.33 -19.02
C LEU A 371 -14.16 21.52 -18.63
N PHE A 372 -14.84 20.91 -19.59
CA PHE A 372 -16.04 20.11 -19.39
C PHE A 372 -16.17 19.01 -20.42
N GLN A 373 -17.07 18.07 -20.17
CA GLN A 373 -17.33 16.96 -21.09
C GLN A 373 -17.82 17.46 -22.45
N GLY A 374 -17.09 17.09 -23.51
CA GLY A 374 -17.39 17.48 -24.90
C GLY A 374 -16.72 18.77 -25.34
N ALA A 375 -16.02 19.50 -24.47
CA ALA A 375 -15.17 20.61 -24.87
C ALA A 375 -13.90 20.13 -25.57
N ALA A 376 -13.33 20.99 -26.43
CA ALA A 376 -11.99 20.76 -26.95
C ALA A 376 -10.99 20.71 -25.79
N PRO A 377 -10.03 19.76 -25.78
CA PRO A 377 -9.02 19.71 -24.74
C PRO A 377 -8.06 20.91 -24.84
N ILE A 378 -7.79 21.51 -23.70
CA ILE A 378 -6.79 22.57 -23.56
C ILE A 378 -5.39 21.99 -23.73
N HIS A 379 -5.16 20.81 -23.13
CA HIS A 379 -3.91 20.05 -23.18
C HIS A 379 -4.18 18.61 -23.57
N VAL A 380 -3.33 18.07 -24.46
CA VAL A 380 -3.24 16.63 -24.74
C VAL A 380 -1.83 16.18 -24.39
N TYR A 381 -1.70 15.50 -23.26
CA TYR A 381 -0.41 14.95 -22.81
C TYR A 381 -0.19 13.56 -23.37
N ASN A 382 0.98 13.37 -23.98
CA ASN A 382 1.45 12.08 -24.47
C ASN A 382 2.81 11.76 -23.87
N PHE A 383 2.87 10.69 -23.06
CA PHE A 383 4.09 10.20 -22.41
C PHE A 383 4.36 8.76 -22.79
N ASN A 384 5.61 8.47 -23.07
CA ASN A 384 6.12 7.12 -23.23
C ASN A 384 7.30 6.95 -22.28
N GLN A 385 7.23 5.91 -21.45
CA GLN A 385 8.32 5.50 -20.57
C GLN A 385 8.72 4.08 -20.91
N THR A 386 10.02 3.85 -21.07
CA THR A 386 10.60 2.51 -21.17
C THR A 386 11.57 2.32 -20.04
N THR A 387 11.36 1.28 -19.24
CA THR A 387 12.24 0.88 -18.13
C THR A 387 12.86 -0.46 -18.47
N THR A 388 14.19 -0.56 -18.39
CA THR A 388 14.94 -1.82 -18.51
C THR A 388 15.85 -1.96 -17.30
N ALA A 389 15.84 -3.11 -16.65
CA ALA A 389 16.69 -3.34 -15.50
C ALA A 389 17.27 -4.75 -15.47
N LEU A 390 18.48 -4.86 -14.93
CA LEU A 390 19.12 -6.12 -14.56
C LEU A 390 19.26 -6.16 -13.03
N TYR A 391 18.94 -7.29 -12.41
CA TYR A 391 19.03 -7.44 -10.97
C TYR A 391 19.41 -8.85 -10.56
N GLY A 392 19.93 -8.95 -9.32
CA GLY A 392 20.17 -10.22 -8.67
C GLY A 392 20.34 -10.06 -7.17
N GLN A 393 19.84 -11.04 -6.42
CA GLN A 393 19.91 -11.06 -4.95
C GLN A 393 20.09 -12.49 -4.45
N PRO A 394 21.34 -13.01 -4.38
CA PRO A 394 21.65 -14.25 -3.70
C PRO A 394 21.65 -14.08 -2.18
N THR A 395 21.26 -15.13 -1.49
CA THR A 395 21.37 -15.35 -0.05
C THR A 395 22.13 -16.64 0.19
N PHE A 396 23.20 -16.55 0.96
CA PHE A 396 24.03 -17.66 1.38
C PHE A 396 23.68 -18.05 2.82
N THR A 397 23.19 -19.27 3.03
CA THR A 397 22.92 -19.79 4.37
C THR A 397 24.05 -20.74 4.77
N TRP A 398 24.74 -20.44 5.87
CA TRP A 398 25.79 -21.25 6.43
C TRP A 398 25.30 -22.02 7.67
N ARG A 399 25.51 -23.33 7.70
CA ARG A 399 25.12 -24.25 8.80
C ARG A 399 23.67 -24.09 9.25
N ASN A 400 22.76 -23.67 8.34
CA ASN A 400 21.35 -23.46 8.59
C ASN A 400 21.02 -22.41 9.68
N ASN A 401 22.00 -21.63 10.14
CA ASN A 401 21.82 -20.66 11.22
C ASN A 401 22.24 -19.22 10.87
N THR A 402 23.01 -19.02 9.81
CA THR A 402 23.47 -17.69 9.41
C THR A 402 23.16 -17.47 7.94
N ASP A 403 22.35 -16.46 7.64
CA ASP A 403 22.05 -16.02 6.30
C ASP A 403 22.80 -14.71 6.01
N PHE A 404 23.44 -14.66 4.87
CA PHE A 404 24.06 -13.46 4.32
C PHE A 404 23.51 -13.22 2.93
N SER A 405 22.89 -12.05 2.71
CA SER A 405 22.33 -11.65 1.43
C SER A 405 23.07 -10.44 0.87
N ILE A 406 23.34 -10.46 -0.43
CA ILE A 406 23.84 -9.34 -1.18
C ILE A 406 22.98 -9.17 -2.43
N GLY A 407 22.64 -7.94 -2.77
CA GLY A 407 21.80 -7.67 -3.93
C GLY A 407 22.19 -6.40 -4.65
N GLY A 408 21.97 -6.39 -5.97
CA GLY A 408 22.18 -5.23 -6.81
C GLY A 408 21.17 -5.16 -7.95
N ARG A 409 20.79 -3.94 -8.31
CA ARG A 409 19.97 -3.59 -9.46
C ARG A 409 20.58 -2.39 -10.16
N ILE A 410 20.60 -2.44 -11.48
CA ILE A 410 20.81 -1.30 -12.37
C ILE A 410 19.58 -1.14 -13.24
N GLN A 411 19.03 0.07 -13.29
CA GLN A 411 17.80 0.38 -14.02
C GLN A 411 18.02 1.58 -14.92
N TYR A 412 17.70 1.40 -16.19
CA TYR A 412 17.70 2.45 -17.20
C TYR A 412 16.27 2.83 -17.52
N ASN A 413 15.95 4.13 -17.45
CA ASN A 413 14.66 4.71 -17.78
C ASN A 413 14.82 5.68 -18.94
N SER A 414 13.97 5.55 -19.94
CA SER A 414 13.87 6.47 -21.06
C SER A 414 12.48 7.11 -21.07
N PHE A 415 12.43 8.45 -21.13
CA PHE A 415 11.20 9.24 -21.11
C PHE A 415 11.07 10.07 -22.35
N HIS A 416 9.86 10.06 -22.92
CA HIS A 416 9.45 10.96 -24.01
C HIS A 416 8.13 11.57 -23.62
N ALA A 417 8.09 12.90 -23.45
CA ALA A 417 6.89 13.64 -23.08
C ALA A 417 6.59 14.75 -24.07
N ARG A 418 5.31 14.88 -24.42
CA ARG A 418 4.81 15.93 -25.33
C ARG A 418 3.49 16.47 -24.75
N ASP A 419 3.32 17.77 -24.91
CA ASP A 419 2.08 18.48 -24.62
C ASP A 419 1.61 19.17 -25.90
N THR A 420 0.43 18.81 -26.37
CA THR A 420 -0.27 19.53 -27.44
C THR A 420 -1.24 20.50 -26.78
N TYR A 421 -0.98 21.79 -26.93
CA TYR A 421 -1.75 22.88 -26.33
C TYR A 421 -2.63 23.59 -27.37
N ASP A 422 -3.93 23.73 -27.04
CA ASP A 422 -4.88 24.51 -27.82
C ASP A 422 -5.28 25.78 -27.05
N PRO A 423 -4.71 26.97 -27.42
CA PRO A 423 -5.05 28.24 -26.78
C PRO A 423 -6.46 28.73 -27.08
N THR A 424 -7.18 28.10 -28.01
CA THR A 424 -8.55 28.46 -28.39
C THR A 424 -9.59 27.60 -27.66
N ALA A 425 -9.17 26.55 -26.97
CA ALA A 425 -10.05 25.70 -26.19
C ALA A 425 -10.72 26.49 -25.04
N PRO A 426 -11.94 26.14 -24.64
CA PRO A 426 -12.59 26.77 -23.50
C PRO A 426 -11.77 26.62 -22.22
N VAL A 427 -11.54 27.73 -21.50
CA VAL A 427 -10.82 27.78 -20.22
C VAL A 427 -11.73 28.33 -19.13
N GLY A 428 -11.44 27.95 -17.88
CA GLY A 428 -12.12 28.50 -16.71
C GLY A 428 -11.71 29.96 -16.42
N PRO A 429 -12.28 30.58 -15.38
CA PRO A 429 -12.04 31.99 -15.04
C PRO A 429 -10.60 32.33 -14.69
N PHE A 430 -9.79 31.33 -14.39
CA PHE A 430 -8.37 31.50 -14.05
C PHE A 430 -7.42 31.29 -15.25
N GLY A 431 -7.97 31.03 -16.45
CA GLY A 431 -7.19 30.78 -17.65
C GLY A 431 -6.70 29.34 -17.78
N ALA A 432 -5.69 29.13 -18.61
CA ALA A 432 -5.02 27.86 -18.81
C ALA A 432 -3.54 27.97 -18.46
N ASN A 433 -2.95 26.85 -18.09
CA ASN A 433 -1.50 26.74 -17.96
C ASN A 433 -0.81 26.94 -19.32
N PRO A 434 0.44 27.41 -19.34
CA PRO A 434 1.21 27.45 -20.57
C PRO A 434 1.50 26.02 -21.06
N GLN A 435 1.76 25.91 -22.35
CA GLN A 435 2.21 24.64 -22.95
C GLN A 435 3.44 24.11 -22.26
N GLY A 436 3.43 22.84 -21.90
CA GLY A 436 4.59 22.14 -21.35
C GLY A 436 5.71 21.98 -22.39
N LEU A 437 6.96 22.17 -21.95
CA LEU A 437 8.13 21.93 -22.82
C LEU A 437 8.29 20.44 -23.09
N PRO A 438 8.71 20.06 -24.32
CA PRO A 438 9.00 18.67 -24.63
C PRO A 438 10.15 18.15 -23.74
N LEU A 439 10.03 16.90 -23.27
CA LEU A 439 11.08 16.21 -22.53
C LEU A 439 11.49 14.95 -23.27
N ASP A 440 12.77 14.83 -23.57
CA ASP A 440 13.42 13.60 -24.02
C ASP A 440 14.63 13.39 -23.11
N THR A 441 14.54 12.43 -22.17
CA THR A 441 15.62 12.20 -21.21
C THR A 441 15.80 10.72 -20.91
N ASN A 442 17.01 10.39 -20.48
CA ASN A 442 17.38 9.06 -20.06
C ASN A 442 18.06 9.17 -18.69
N GLU A 443 17.67 8.28 -17.79
CA GLU A 443 18.20 8.21 -16.43
C GLU A 443 18.65 6.79 -16.11
N THR A 444 19.77 6.66 -15.39
CA THR A 444 20.24 5.36 -14.89
C THR A 444 20.37 5.43 -13.39
N ASP A 445 19.65 4.57 -12.71
CA ASP A 445 19.60 4.46 -11.27
C ASP A 445 20.03 3.08 -10.81
N HIS A 446 20.39 2.97 -9.53
CA HIS A 446 20.81 1.71 -8.93
C HIS A 446 20.18 1.53 -7.55
N ALA A 447 20.01 0.28 -7.16
CA ALA A 447 19.64 -0.13 -5.83
C ALA A 447 20.59 -1.21 -5.33
N THR A 448 20.89 -1.19 -4.05
CA THR A 448 21.76 -2.17 -3.39
C THR A 448 21.12 -2.70 -2.12
N HIS A 449 21.50 -3.91 -1.74
CA HIS A 449 21.09 -4.54 -0.49
C HIS A 449 22.20 -5.41 0.06
N ILE A 450 22.51 -5.26 1.35
CA ILE A 450 23.36 -6.18 2.11
C ILE A 450 22.61 -6.49 3.40
N GLY A 451 22.36 -7.77 3.67
CA GLY A 451 21.64 -8.23 4.84
C GLY A 451 22.29 -9.42 5.50
N ILE A 452 22.18 -9.48 6.81
CA ILE A 452 22.62 -10.61 7.62
C ILE A 452 21.54 -10.97 8.63
N GLU A 453 21.36 -12.27 8.83
CA GLU A 453 20.54 -12.79 9.94
C GLU A 453 21.26 -13.97 10.56
N HIS A 454 21.40 -13.95 11.89
CA HIS A 454 21.98 -15.04 12.64
C HIS A 454 21.00 -15.60 13.67
N ARG A 455 20.72 -16.88 13.59
CA ARG A 455 19.87 -17.65 14.51
C ARG A 455 20.74 -18.31 15.58
N PHE A 456 20.82 -17.70 16.77
CA PHE A 456 21.56 -18.27 17.91
C PHE A 456 20.91 -19.55 18.44
N SER A 457 19.60 -19.64 18.29
CA SER A 457 18.79 -20.78 18.67
C SER A 457 17.52 -20.85 17.81
N ARG A 458 16.69 -21.85 18.03
CA ARG A 458 15.34 -21.91 17.43
C ARG A 458 14.42 -20.78 17.92
N THR A 459 14.75 -20.18 19.08
CA THR A 459 13.93 -19.16 19.75
C THR A 459 14.44 -17.75 19.59
N PHE A 460 15.67 -17.53 19.13
CA PHE A 460 16.27 -16.20 19.08
C PHE A 460 17.13 -15.99 17.85
N ALA A 461 16.85 -14.93 17.11
CA ALA A 461 17.64 -14.46 15.98
C ALA A 461 17.88 -12.96 16.05
N VAL A 462 18.98 -12.51 15.47
CA VAL A 462 19.34 -11.12 15.27
C VAL A 462 19.54 -10.88 13.78
N PHE A 463 19.08 -9.76 13.29
CA PHE A 463 19.24 -9.37 11.89
C PHE A 463 19.70 -7.92 11.76
N ALA A 464 20.39 -7.64 10.67
CA ALA A 464 20.77 -6.27 10.29
C ALA A 464 20.88 -6.16 8.78
N ARG A 465 20.68 -4.95 8.25
CA ARG A 465 20.86 -4.64 6.83
C ARG A 465 21.23 -3.19 6.57
N MET A 466 21.78 -2.98 5.39
CA MET A 466 21.79 -1.69 4.75
C MET A 466 21.27 -1.84 3.31
N ALA A 467 20.53 -0.83 2.82
CA ALA A 467 19.97 -0.86 1.48
C ALA A 467 19.87 0.55 0.89
N GLU A 468 19.99 0.62 -0.42
CA GLU A 468 19.76 1.83 -1.20
C GLU A 468 18.59 1.62 -2.15
N SER A 469 17.82 2.68 -2.34
CA SER A 469 16.65 2.70 -3.21
C SER A 469 16.52 4.04 -3.91
N PHE A 470 15.67 4.08 -4.92
CA PHE A 470 15.36 5.29 -5.67
C PHE A 470 13.88 5.33 -6.05
N ARG A 471 13.39 6.53 -6.35
CA ARG A 471 12.06 6.77 -6.92
C ARG A 471 12.15 7.77 -8.07
N VAL A 472 11.76 7.33 -9.23
CA VAL A 472 11.67 8.15 -10.44
C VAL A 472 10.40 8.99 -10.36
N PRO A 473 10.43 10.30 -10.73
CA PRO A 473 9.23 11.11 -10.80
C PRO A 473 8.19 10.48 -11.73
N ASN A 474 6.96 10.36 -11.25
CA ASN A 474 5.87 9.86 -12.08
C ASN A 474 5.40 10.91 -13.11
N ILE A 475 4.54 10.50 -14.01
CA ILE A 475 4.10 11.33 -15.13
C ILE A 475 3.33 12.55 -14.65
N ASP A 476 2.38 12.37 -13.72
CA ASP A 476 1.55 13.47 -13.22
C ASP A 476 2.34 14.45 -12.35
N GLU A 477 3.41 13.99 -11.67
CA GLU A 477 4.33 14.90 -10.95
C GLU A 477 5.01 15.86 -11.92
N ARG A 478 5.34 15.42 -13.13
CA ARG A 478 6.00 16.23 -14.15
C ARG A 478 5.05 17.21 -14.84
N VAL A 479 3.74 16.90 -15.00
CA VAL A 479 2.76 17.79 -15.67
C VAL A 479 1.92 18.62 -14.72
N GLY A 480 1.87 18.26 -13.43
CA GLY A 480 0.99 18.88 -12.44
C GLY A 480 -0.49 18.49 -12.64
N MET A 481 -1.29 18.62 -11.60
CA MET A 481 -2.71 18.27 -11.62
C MET A 481 -3.63 19.46 -11.88
N SER A 482 -3.15 20.69 -11.67
CA SER A 482 -3.99 21.89 -11.80
C SER A 482 -3.88 22.49 -13.20
N PRO A 483 -4.99 22.73 -13.90
CA PRO A 483 -4.97 23.44 -15.18
C PRO A 483 -4.69 24.94 -15.04
N VAL A 484 -4.56 25.47 -13.82
CA VAL A 484 -4.70 26.91 -13.58
C VAL A 484 -3.45 27.60 -13.05
N LEU A 485 -2.56 26.95 -12.32
CA LEU A 485 -1.47 27.63 -11.61
C LEU A 485 -0.13 26.88 -11.59
N THR A 486 -0.04 25.68 -12.11
CA THR A 486 1.18 24.90 -12.03
C THR A 486 2.06 25.08 -13.25
N VAL A 487 3.27 25.54 -13.03
CA VAL A 487 4.34 25.44 -14.03
C VAL A 487 4.63 23.96 -14.25
N THR A 488 4.48 23.49 -15.48
CA THR A 488 4.83 22.11 -15.86
C THR A 488 6.33 21.89 -15.65
N ASN A 489 6.70 21.24 -14.54
CA ASN A 489 8.09 20.98 -14.23
C ASN A 489 8.47 19.56 -14.66
N PHE A 490 8.79 19.39 -15.96
CA PHE A 490 9.26 18.12 -16.47
C PHE A 490 10.63 17.68 -15.89
N ASN A 491 11.38 18.60 -15.27
CA ASN A 491 12.79 18.42 -14.91
C ASN A 491 13.03 18.06 -13.44
N LEU A 492 12.08 17.32 -12.83
CA LEU A 492 12.26 16.79 -11.49
C LEU A 492 13.38 15.74 -11.44
N ARG A 493 14.17 15.75 -10.38
CA ARG A 493 15.25 14.78 -10.16
C ARG A 493 14.72 13.51 -9.49
N THR A 494 15.35 12.37 -9.79
CA THR A 494 15.10 11.10 -9.12
C THR A 494 15.44 11.19 -7.63
N GLN A 495 14.47 10.84 -6.77
CA GLN A 495 14.64 10.72 -5.32
C GLN A 495 15.56 9.54 -5.00
N LYS A 496 16.46 9.70 -4.03
CA LYS A 496 17.37 8.65 -3.55
C LYS A 496 17.23 8.44 -2.05
N SER A 497 17.45 7.20 -1.62
CA SER A 497 17.33 6.81 -0.22
C SER A 497 18.40 5.80 0.18
N HIS A 498 18.99 6.01 1.38
CA HIS A 498 19.86 5.07 2.08
C HIS A 498 19.20 4.67 3.39
N ASP A 499 19.12 3.39 3.70
CA ASP A 499 18.36 2.86 4.84
C ASP A 499 19.18 1.79 5.57
N TYR A 500 19.27 1.95 6.88
CA TYR A 500 19.92 1.03 7.82
C TYR A 500 18.87 0.48 8.78
N GLU A 501 18.94 -0.81 9.04
CA GLU A 501 18.01 -1.47 9.96
C GLU A 501 18.72 -2.56 10.74
N GLY A 502 18.32 -2.73 12.00
CA GLY A 502 18.74 -3.85 12.84
C GLY A 502 17.61 -4.26 13.78
N GLY A 503 17.55 -5.55 14.08
CA GLY A 503 16.47 -6.04 14.92
C GLY A 503 16.67 -7.44 15.45
N VAL A 504 15.67 -7.87 16.20
CA VAL A 504 15.61 -9.19 16.84
C VAL A 504 14.30 -9.89 16.50
N ARG A 505 14.36 -11.22 16.41
CA ARG A 505 13.19 -12.10 16.36
C ARG A 505 13.26 -13.07 17.52
N VAL A 506 12.15 -13.16 18.23
CA VAL A 506 11.97 -14.09 19.35
C VAL A 506 10.76 -14.97 19.06
N HIS A 507 10.96 -16.28 19.11
CA HIS A 507 9.90 -17.25 18.86
C HIS A 507 9.89 -18.29 19.97
N PHE A 508 8.80 -18.34 20.73
CA PHE A 508 8.47 -19.39 21.67
C PHE A 508 7.18 -20.09 21.25
N ASP A 509 6.86 -21.21 21.82
CA ASP A 509 5.66 -21.99 21.46
C ASP A 509 4.36 -21.16 21.43
N ARG A 510 4.23 -20.18 22.31
CA ARG A 510 3.03 -19.33 22.45
C ARG A 510 3.29 -17.85 22.24
N PHE A 511 4.51 -17.43 21.96
CA PHE A 511 4.87 -16.02 21.87
C PHE A 511 5.84 -15.77 20.74
N ASP A 512 5.47 -14.85 19.85
CA ASP A 512 6.28 -14.33 18.77
C ASP A 512 6.51 -12.83 18.97
N LEU A 513 7.74 -12.37 18.80
CA LEU A 513 8.13 -10.96 18.82
C LEU A 513 9.10 -10.66 17.69
N GLN A 514 8.83 -9.59 16.95
CA GLN A 514 9.81 -8.93 16.09
C GLN A 514 9.95 -7.48 16.55
N SER A 515 11.19 -7.04 16.77
CA SER A 515 11.51 -5.66 17.11
C SER A 515 12.66 -5.19 16.24
N SER A 516 12.53 -4.00 15.65
CA SER A 516 13.59 -3.40 14.82
C SER A 516 13.72 -1.91 15.07
N VAL A 517 14.92 -1.41 14.81
CA VAL A 517 15.24 0.02 14.72
C VAL A 517 15.73 0.32 13.32
N TYR A 518 15.39 1.50 12.79
CA TYR A 518 15.80 1.91 11.46
C TYR A 518 16.22 3.37 11.42
N ASP A 519 17.05 3.71 10.43
CA ASP A 519 17.50 5.07 10.14
C ASP A 519 17.66 5.24 8.62
N MET A 520 16.87 6.14 8.03
CA MET A 520 16.74 6.35 6.59
C MET A 520 17.03 7.80 6.24
N TYR A 521 17.83 8.00 5.21
CA TYR A 521 18.23 9.32 4.68
C TYR A 521 17.76 9.46 3.24
N LEU A 522 17.07 10.56 2.94
CA LEU A 522 16.56 10.86 1.60
C LEU A 522 17.13 12.16 1.06
N THR A 523 17.32 12.19 -0.25
CA THR A 523 17.63 13.38 -1.04
C THR A 523 16.67 13.46 -2.22
N ASP A 524 16.37 14.69 -2.63
CA ASP A 524 15.51 14.97 -3.77
C ASP A 524 14.11 14.33 -3.64
N GLU A 525 13.56 14.25 -2.44
CA GLU A 525 12.22 13.72 -2.19
C GLU A 525 11.19 14.51 -2.99
N LEU A 526 10.34 13.79 -3.72
CA LEU A 526 9.34 14.39 -4.60
C LEU A 526 8.09 14.72 -3.80
N HIS A 527 7.63 15.98 -3.90
CA HIS A 527 6.51 16.49 -3.13
C HIS A 527 5.73 17.54 -3.92
N PHE A 528 4.42 17.58 -3.73
CA PHE A 528 3.60 18.70 -4.19
C PHE A 528 3.60 19.79 -3.12
N SER A 529 4.08 20.98 -3.49
CA SER A 529 4.03 22.14 -2.59
C SER A 529 2.67 22.86 -2.72
N PRO A 530 1.85 22.88 -1.68
CA PRO A 530 0.59 23.62 -1.70
C PRO A 530 0.78 25.13 -1.68
N ILE A 531 2.00 25.62 -1.39
CA ILE A 531 2.37 27.03 -1.39
C ILE A 531 2.69 27.51 -2.81
N THR A 532 3.50 26.75 -3.54
CA THR A 532 3.90 27.08 -4.92
C THR A 532 2.99 26.47 -5.97
N PHE A 533 2.06 25.58 -5.58
CA PHE A 533 1.20 24.79 -6.46
C PHE A 533 1.98 24.00 -7.53
N ALA A 534 3.18 23.55 -7.20
CA ALA A 534 4.06 22.83 -8.11
C ALA A 534 4.68 21.62 -7.41
N ASN A 535 5.00 20.59 -8.19
CA ASN A 535 5.83 19.48 -7.71
C ASN A 535 7.29 19.93 -7.64
N VAL A 536 7.95 19.63 -6.53
CA VAL A 536 9.31 20.05 -6.22
C VAL A 536 10.12 18.86 -5.69
N ASN A 537 11.45 18.98 -5.75
CA ASN A 537 12.33 18.14 -4.95
C ASN A 537 12.57 18.83 -3.61
N LEU A 538 12.20 18.19 -2.51
CA LEU A 538 12.43 18.71 -1.16
C LEU A 538 13.90 18.73 -0.79
N ASP A 539 14.24 19.59 0.17
CA ASP A 539 15.49 19.51 0.92
C ASP A 539 15.65 18.13 1.57
N PRO A 540 16.91 17.66 1.79
CA PRO A 540 17.17 16.35 2.38
C PRO A 540 16.40 16.12 3.67
N THR A 541 15.79 14.93 3.77
CA THR A 541 15.02 14.48 4.93
C THR A 541 15.68 13.29 5.61
N ARG A 542 15.27 12.98 6.84
CA ARG A 542 15.67 11.81 7.60
C ARG A 542 14.46 11.21 8.29
N ARG A 543 14.36 9.89 8.28
CA ARG A 543 13.36 9.12 9.00
C ARG A 543 14.06 8.10 9.88
N TYR A 544 13.67 8.05 11.16
CA TYR A 544 14.18 7.04 12.09
C TYR A 544 13.11 6.61 13.07
N GLY A 545 13.23 5.38 13.55
CA GLY A 545 12.21 4.87 14.42
C GLY A 545 12.45 3.47 14.96
N VAL A 546 11.43 2.99 15.67
CA VAL A 546 11.36 1.66 16.27
C VAL A 546 10.03 1.03 15.88
N GLU A 547 10.05 -0.21 15.45
CA GLU A 547 8.88 -0.99 15.06
C GLU A 547 8.83 -2.27 15.89
N ASN A 548 7.70 -2.55 16.53
CA ASN A 548 7.49 -3.74 17.35
C ASN A 548 6.20 -4.44 16.94
N SER A 549 6.25 -5.75 16.80
CA SER A 549 5.09 -6.61 16.58
C SER A 549 5.19 -7.84 17.47
N ALA A 550 4.14 -8.12 18.24
CA ALA A 550 4.08 -9.27 19.12
C ALA A 550 2.75 -10.03 18.93
N THR A 551 2.84 -11.36 18.99
CA THR A 551 1.68 -12.25 19.02
C THR A 551 1.81 -13.17 20.23
N PHE A 552 0.74 -13.30 20.99
CA PHE A 552 0.70 -14.18 22.17
C PHE A 552 -0.54 -15.08 22.14
N ARG A 553 -0.35 -16.38 22.14
CA ARG A 553 -1.40 -17.39 22.27
C ARG A 553 -1.63 -17.64 23.74
N VAL A 554 -2.62 -16.95 24.33
CA VAL A 554 -2.97 -17.08 25.75
C VAL A 554 -3.43 -18.49 26.05
N THR A 555 -4.33 -18.99 25.20
CA THR A 555 -4.79 -20.39 25.14
C THR A 555 -4.82 -20.82 23.69
N ASP A 556 -5.24 -22.06 23.41
CA ASP A 556 -5.42 -22.52 22.04
C ASP A 556 -6.58 -21.79 21.33
N ASP A 557 -7.52 -21.24 22.09
CA ASP A 557 -8.70 -20.54 21.60
C ASP A 557 -8.58 -19.00 21.64
N VAL A 558 -7.53 -18.44 22.32
CA VAL A 558 -7.35 -17.00 22.50
C VAL A 558 -5.97 -16.55 22.05
N ARG A 559 -5.95 -15.70 21.02
CA ARG A 559 -4.74 -15.07 20.49
C ARG A 559 -4.80 -13.55 20.64
N LEU A 560 -3.76 -12.96 21.17
CA LEU A 560 -3.54 -11.52 21.21
C LEU A 560 -2.46 -11.14 20.20
N LYS A 561 -2.67 -10.03 19.49
CA LYS A 561 -1.66 -9.41 18.62
C LYS A 561 -1.53 -7.94 18.98
N GLY A 562 -0.30 -7.45 19.09
CA GLY A 562 -0.02 -6.05 19.38
C GLY A 562 1.10 -5.51 18.53
N THR A 563 0.96 -4.24 18.10
CA THR A 563 2.01 -3.50 17.41
C THR A 563 2.19 -2.14 18.05
N ALA A 564 3.42 -1.65 18.05
CA ALA A 564 3.75 -0.31 18.50
C ALA A 564 4.91 0.24 17.70
N SER A 565 4.78 1.47 17.22
CA SER A 565 5.80 2.11 16.39
C SER A 565 6.03 3.54 16.82
N TYR A 566 7.30 3.93 16.82
CA TYR A 566 7.73 5.30 16.90
C TYR A 566 8.46 5.66 15.61
N THR A 567 8.00 6.70 14.93
CA THR A 567 8.58 7.20 13.68
C THR A 567 8.82 8.69 13.80
N ARG A 568 10.01 9.17 13.48
CA ARG A 568 10.28 10.58 13.33
C ARG A 568 10.83 10.86 11.94
N ALA A 569 10.13 11.68 11.17
CA ALA A 569 10.54 12.20 9.88
C ALA A 569 10.84 13.69 10.03
N VAL A 570 12.05 14.15 9.60
CA VAL A 570 12.49 15.54 9.78
C VAL A 570 13.24 16.04 8.56
N PHE A 571 13.13 17.36 8.28
CA PHE A 571 13.98 18.05 7.34
C PHE A 571 15.39 18.19 7.93
N ARG A 572 16.44 17.90 7.13
CA ARG A 572 17.84 17.97 7.57
C ARG A 572 18.52 19.29 7.24
N SER A 573 18.03 19.99 6.23
CA SER A 573 18.58 21.25 5.74
C SER A 573 17.45 22.12 5.18
N GLY A 574 17.80 23.29 4.66
CA GLY A 574 16.85 24.25 4.12
C GLY A 574 16.13 25.08 5.18
N PRO A 575 15.08 25.80 4.80
CA PRO A 575 14.37 26.72 5.70
C PRO A 575 13.63 26.01 6.82
N PHE A 576 13.30 24.72 6.67
CA PHE A 576 12.57 23.93 7.64
C PHE A 576 13.45 22.95 8.42
N ALA A 577 14.77 23.11 8.39
CA ALA A 577 15.70 22.20 9.06
C ALA A 577 15.35 21.97 10.54
N GLY A 578 15.19 20.69 10.91
CA GLY A 578 14.81 20.27 12.28
C GLY A 578 13.31 20.12 12.50
N ASN A 579 12.48 20.65 11.62
CA ASN A 579 11.02 20.48 11.67
C ASN A 579 10.61 19.06 11.27
N ASP A 580 9.48 18.61 11.80
CA ASP A 580 8.87 17.33 11.41
C ASP A 580 8.25 17.46 10.01
N VAL A 581 8.34 16.41 9.22
CA VAL A 581 7.63 16.28 7.94
C VAL A 581 6.12 16.16 8.23
N PRO A 582 5.25 16.94 7.56
CA PRO A 582 3.82 16.87 7.72
C PRO A 582 3.22 15.48 7.50
N GLU A 583 2.01 15.24 8.01
CA GLU A 583 1.23 14.00 7.91
C GLU A 583 1.84 12.77 8.60
N VAL A 584 3.00 12.87 9.22
CA VAL A 584 3.68 11.77 9.90
C VAL A 584 3.39 11.78 11.39
N SER A 585 2.66 10.75 11.87
CA SER A 585 2.44 10.55 13.30
C SER A 585 3.70 9.94 13.95
N ARG A 586 4.13 10.53 15.08
CA ARG A 586 5.29 9.99 15.83
C ARG A 586 4.99 8.65 16.50
N TRP A 587 3.75 8.41 16.89
CA TRP A 587 3.34 7.20 17.58
C TRP A 587 2.13 6.57 16.91
N SER A 588 2.22 5.30 16.58
CA SER A 588 1.12 4.49 16.10
C SER A 588 1.18 3.09 16.69
N GLY A 589 0.04 2.41 16.71
CA GLY A 589 0.01 1.04 17.16
C GLY A 589 -1.39 0.44 17.12
N SER A 590 -1.43 -0.86 17.27
CA SER A 590 -2.67 -1.63 17.34
C SER A 590 -2.63 -2.68 18.44
N GLY A 591 -3.80 -3.02 18.97
CA GLY A 591 -3.97 -4.16 19.86
C GLY A 591 -5.22 -4.94 19.47
N GLY A 592 -5.09 -6.23 19.25
CA GLY A 592 -6.17 -7.10 18.79
C GLY A 592 -6.30 -8.35 19.61
N VAL A 593 -7.52 -8.88 19.67
CA VAL A 593 -7.86 -10.18 20.24
C VAL A 593 -8.65 -11.00 19.23
N ALA A 594 -8.25 -12.25 19.05
CA ALA A 594 -9.00 -13.26 18.34
C ALA A 594 -9.35 -14.36 19.32
N TRP A 595 -10.66 -14.65 19.46
CA TRP A 595 -11.17 -15.60 20.42
C TRP A 595 -12.18 -16.55 19.78
N ASP A 596 -11.89 -17.85 19.81
CA ASP A 596 -12.79 -18.91 19.41
C ASP A 596 -13.66 -19.31 20.60
N ILE A 597 -14.77 -18.58 20.81
CA ILE A 597 -15.67 -18.74 21.97
C ILE A 597 -16.26 -20.15 22.01
N TYR A 598 -16.68 -20.63 20.87
CA TYR A 598 -17.21 -22.01 20.73
C TYR A 598 -16.81 -22.63 19.41
N LYS A 599 -15.59 -23.19 19.36
CA LYS A 599 -15.01 -23.84 18.18
C LYS A 599 -15.16 -22.95 16.93
N LYS A 600 -15.56 -23.52 15.77
CA LYS A 600 -15.86 -22.77 14.54
C LYS A 600 -17.26 -22.13 14.50
N TYR A 601 -18.12 -22.43 15.49
CA TYR A 601 -19.51 -21.98 15.48
C TYR A 601 -19.68 -20.53 15.94
N LEU A 602 -18.79 -20.07 16.82
CA LEU A 602 -18.84 -18.69 17.34
C LEU A 602 -17.42 -18.21 17.68
N GLY A 603 -16.97 -17.21 16.96
CA GLY A 603 -15.71 -16.51 17.20
C GLY A 603 -15.95 -15.01 17.39
N PHE A 604 -15.06 -14.38 18.14
CA PHE A 604 -14.98 -12.95 18.35
C PHE A 604 -13.61 -12.46 17.90
N ASP A 605 -13.59 -11.35 17.17
CA ASP A 605 -12.39 -10.62 16.81
C ASP A 605 -12.59 -9.15 17.15
N GLY A 606 -11.61 -8.55 17.82
CA GLY A 606 -11.61 -7.14 18.15
C GLY A 606 -10.24 -6.53 17.94
N VAL A 607 -10.20 -5.30 17.46
CA VAL A 607 -8.96 -4.54 17.30
C VAL A 607 -9.16 -3.09 17.68
N ALA A 608 -8.18 -2.51 18.39
CA ALA A 608 -8.07 -1.09 18.65
C ALA A 608 -6.83 -0.56 17.89
N ARG A 609 -7.00 0.53 17.15
CA ARG A 609 -5.93 1.20 16.40
C ARG A 609 -5.77 2.62 16.94
N TYR A 610 -4.54 2.97 17.29
CA TYR A 610 -4.13 4.30 17.73
C TYR A 610 -3.23 4.96 16.70
N VAL A 611 -3.51 6.22 16.37
CA VAL A 611 -2.64 7.11 15.58
C VAL A 611 -2.48 8.41 16.35
N GLY A 612 -1.23 8.83 16.57
CA GLY A 612 -0.89 10.04 17.30
C GLY A 612 -1.18 11.30 16.47
N LYS A 613 -1.10 12.45 17.12
CA LYS A 613 -1.24 13.75 16.46
C LYS A 613 -0.10 13.99 15.45
N ARG A 614 -0.38 14.77 14.39
CA ARG A 614 0.57 15.15 13.35
C ARG A 614 0.22 16.48 12.71
N TYR A 615 1.18 17.11 12.05
CA TYR A 615 0.97 18.36 11.31
C TYR A 615 0.16 18.08 10.04
N ALA A 616 -0.66 19.03 9.62
CA ALA A 616 -1.38 18.98 8.35
C ALA A 616 -0.41 19.15 7.17
N ASP A 617 -0.78 18.64 6.00
CA ASP A 617 -0.06 18.93 4.75
C ASP A 617 -0.04 20.45 4.50
N GLY A 618 1.13 20.99 4.12
CA GLY A 618 1.37 22.42 3.98
C GLY A 618 1.88 23.12 5.25
N ASP A 619 1.99 22.43 6.40
CA ASP A 619 2.57 23.00 7.64
C ASP A 619 4.03 22.52 7.86
N GLU A 620 4.91 22.70 6.86
CA GLU A 620 6.35 22.39 6.98
C GLU A 620 7.04 23.26 8.03
N ALA A 621 6.48 24.44 8.33
CA ALA A 621 6.96 25.33 9.38
C ALA A 621 6.65 24.84 10.78
N ASN A 622 5.79 23.82 10.93
CA ASN A 622 5.32 23.23 12.19
C ASN A 622 4.69 24.28 13.13
N LEU A 623 3.90 25.17 12.57
CA LEU A 623 3.18 26.20 13.32
C LEU A 623 2.09 25.59 14.20
N GLY A 624 1.55 24.44 13.80
CA GLY A 624 0.63 23.63 14.60
C GLY A 624 -0.79 24.21 14.70
N ALA A 625 -1.12 25.23 13.91
CA ALA A 625 -2.46 25.84 13.89
C ALA A 625 -3.54 24.86 13.38
N SER A 626 -3.12 23.86 12.58
CA SER A 626 -3.98 22.91 11.86
C SER A 626 -3.60 21.45 12.11
N MET A 627 -3.13 21.11 13.32
CA MET A 627 -2.75 19.72 13.64
C MET A 627 -3.92 18.75 13.52
N ILE A 628 -3.67 17.61 12.88
CA ILE A 628 -4.58 16.46 12.93
C ILE A 628 -4.53 15.85 14.32
N PRO A 629 -5.68 15.75 15.04
CA PRO A 629 -5.72 15.22 16.39
C PRO A 629 -5.39 13.72 16.43
N ALA A 630 -4.85 13.26 17.56
CA ALA A 630 -4.72 11.84 17.81
C ALA A 630 -6.11 11.17 17.96
N TYR A 631 -6.20 9.92 17.52
CA TYR A 631 -7.43 9.14 17.65
C TYR A 631 -7.17 7.68 18.00
N VAL A 632 -8.20 7.07 18.58
CA VAL A 632 -8.34 5.60 18.72
C VAL A 632 -9.64 5.18 18.06
N VAL A 633 -9.58 4.16 17.23
CA VAL A 633 -10.75 3.51 16.63
C VAL A 633 -10.75 2.05 17.03
N VAL A 634 -11.92 1.54 17.40
CA VAL A 634 -12.12 0.16 17.82
C VAL A 634 -13.12 -0.51 16.90
N ASP A 635 -12.72 -1.64 16.32
CA ASP A 635 -13.52 -2.45 15.43
C ASP A 635 -13.71 -3.84 16.03
N VAL A 636 -14.92 -4.39 15.92
CA VAL A 636 -15.26 -5.71 16.46
C VAL A 636 -16.06 -6.52 15.46
N LYS A 637 -15.91 -7.85 15.53
CA LYS A 637 -16.64 -8.80 14.71
C LYS A 637 -17.02 -10.03 15.52
N LEU A 638 -18.24 -10.48 15.33
CA LEU A 638 -18.73 -11.81 15.71
C LEU A 638 -19.02 -12.60 14.45
N GLY A 639 -18.68 -13.88 14.42
CA GLY A 639 -18.98 -14.73 13.27
C GLY A 639 -18.77 -16.19 13.58
N GLY A 640 -19.19 -17.04 12.65
CA GLY A 640 -19.04 -18.47 12.80
C GLY A 640 -19.48 -19.24 11.56
N GLU A 641 -19.28 -20.57 11.62
CA GLU A 641 -19.64 -21.50 10.56
C GLU A 641 -20.48 -22.65 11.12
N VAL A 642 -21.56 -22.98 10.43
CA VAL A 642 -22.42 -24.13 10.71
C VAL A 642 -22.55 -24.94 9.43
N ASP A 643 -21.99 -26.13 9.41
CA ASP A 643 -21.90 -27.00 8.23
C ASP A 643 -21.22 -26.25 7.05
N ARG A 644 -21.97 -25.97 5.99
CA ARG A 644 -21.54 -25.23 4.81
C ARG A 644 -21.86 -23.73 4.88
N PHE A 645 -22.61 -23.29 5.86
CA PHE A 645 -23.03 -21.90 6.00
C PHE A 645 -22.09 -21.15 6.93
N PHE A 646 -21.82 -19.91 6.60
CA PHE A 646 -21.08 -18.98 7.47
C PHE A 646 -21.81 -17.65 7.60
N TRP A 647 -21.56 -16.97 8.69
CA TRP A 647 -22.14 -15.67 8.98
C TRP A 647 -21.17 -14.80 9.76
N SER A 648 -21.32 -13.48 9.67
CA SER A 648 -20.64 -12.55 10.56
C SER A 648 -21.39 -11.23 10.70
N ILE A 649 -21.20 -10.57 11.83
CA ILE A 649 -21.64 -9.21 12.12
C ILE A 649 -20.40 -8.45 12.55
N ALA A 650 -20.10 -7.34 11.87
CA ALA A 650 -18.97 -6.47 12.22
C ALA A 650 -19.46 -5.06 12.49
N VAL A 651 -18.83 -4.42 13.47
CA VAL A 651 -19.05 -3.02 13.83
C VAL A 651 -17.69 -2.33 13.78
N GLN A 652 -17.53 -1.43 12.83
CA GLN A 652 -16.36 -0.56 12.75
C GLN A 652 -16.65 0.73 13.50
N ASN A 653 -15.58 1.34 14.06
CA ASN A 653 -15.68 2.53 14.89
C ASN A 653 -16.76 2.39 15.98
N LEU A 654 -16.63 1.35 16.80
CA LEU A 654 -17.60 0.94 17.82
C LEU A 654 -18.06 2.10 18.70
N PHE A 655 -17.16 3.01 19.06
CA PHE A 655 -17.43 4.14 19.96
C PHE A 655 -17.91 5.40 19.22
N ASN A 656 -18.16 5.30 17.91
CA ASN A 656 -18.65 6.41 17.07
C ASN A 656 -17.74 7.66 17.16
N LYS A 657 -16.43 7.46 17.13
CA LYS A 657 -15.45 8.55 17.17
C LYS A 657 -15.56 9.37 15.89
N ASN A 658 -15.72 10.68 16.01
CA ASN A 658 -15.54 11.62 14.91
C ASN A 658 -14.04 11.86 14.73
N TYR A 659 -13.52 11.63 13.53
CA TYR A 659 -12.11 11.77 13.24
C TYR A 659 -11.87 11.96 11.73
N TYR A 660 -10.67 12.39 11.39
CA TYR A 660 -10.12 12.46 10.04
C TYR A 660 -8.64 12.10 10.11
N ASP A 661 -8.09 11.64 9.03
CA ASP A 661 -6.69 11.20 8.93
C ASP A 661 -5.89 11.99 7.89
N TYR A 662 -6.51 12.96 7.24
CA TYR A 662 -5.87 13.89 6.32
C TYR A 662 -6.41 15.31 6.51
N ALA A 663 -5.49 16.28 6.50
CA ALA A 663 -5.79 17.70 6.51
C ALA A 663 -4.82 18.46 5.63
N LEU A 664 -5.32 19.47 4.92
CA LEU A 664 -4.54 20.34 4.04
C LEU A 664 -4.61 21.79 4.56
N ASP A 665 -3.46 22.36 4.88
CA ASP A 665 -3.33 23.75 5.28
C ASP A 665 -2.84 24.60 4.10
N GLN A 666 -3.74 25.37 3.52
CA GLN A 666 -3.47 26.32 2.44
C GLN A 666 -3.59 27.78 2.93
N SER A 667 -3.37 27.99 4.21
CA SER A 667 -3.47 29.31 4.84
C SER A 667 -2.36 30.24 4.35
N PHE A 668 -2.72 31.50 4.15
CA PHE A 668 -1.78 32.59 3.89
C PHE A 668 -2.12 33.80 4.76
N PRO A 669 -1.21 34.77 4.96
CA PRO A 669 -1.41 35.87 5.88
C PRO A 669 -2.75 36.59 5.68
N GLY A 670 -3.59 36.56 6.74
CA GLY A 670 -4.94 37.17 6.73
C GLY A 670 -6.06 36.27 6.22
N PHE A 671 -5.76 35.08 5.68
CA PHE A 671 -6.75 34.14 5.16
C PHE A 671 -6.45 32.71 5.63
N PRO A 672 -6.92 32.31 6.82
CA PRO A 672 -6.78 30.93 7.26
C PRO A 672 -7.68 30.03 6.40
N PHE A 673 -7.09 29.02 5.77
CA PHE A 673 -7.81 28.05 4.95
C PHE A 673 -7.28 26.65 5.20
N VAL A 674 -8.00 25.89 6.05
CA VAL A 674 -7.68 24.52 6.39
C VAL A 674 -8.83 23.61 6.01
N SER A 675 -8.53 22.59 5.27
CA SER A 675 -9.48 21.59 4.75
C SER A 675 -9.18 20.23 5.36
N ILE A 676 -10.23 19.46 5.69
CA ILE A 676 -10.12 18.10 6.21
C ILE A 676 -11.07 17.16 5.47
N TYR A 677 -10.82 15.88 5.56
CA TYR A 677 -11.62 14.82 4.96
C TYR A 677 -12.24 13.93 6.05
N PRO A 678 -13.51 14.19 6.46
CA PRO A 678 -14.17 13.43 7.51
C PRO A 678 -14.32 11.96 7.18
N LEU A 679 -13.97 11.09 8.13
CA LEU A 679 -14.10 9.64 8.03
C LEU A 679 -15.41 9.13 8.66
N PRO A 680 -15.88 7.93 8.26
CA PRO A 680 -17.13 7.38 8.76
C PRO A 680 -17.14 7.24 10.29
N GLY A 681 -18.27 7.62 10.89
CA GLY A 681 -18.60 7.23 12.24
C GLY A 681 -18.83 5.72 12.35
N ARG A 682 -19.59 5.27 13.36
CA ARG A 682 -19.88 3.86 13.53
C ARG A 682 -20.61 3.27 12.32
N THR A 683 -20.08 2.18 11.78
CA THR A 683 -20.69 1.40 10.69
C THR A 683 -20.94 -0.03 11.13
N ILE A 684 -22.03 -0.61 10.64
CA ILE A 684 -22.41 -2.00 10.91
C ILE A 684 -22.53 -2.71 9.59
N SER A 685 -21.99 -3.92 9.51
CA SER A 685 -22.13 -4.80 8.36
C SER A 685 -22.49 -6.22 8.80
N MET A 686 -23.36 -6.85 8.05
CA MET A 686 -23.78 -8.24 8.22
C MET A 686 -23.46 -9.01 6.96
N ARG A 687 -22.93 -10.20 7.10
CA ARG A 687 -22.47 -11.04 6.02
C ARG A 687 -22.94 -12.48 6.24
N ALA A 688 -23.41 -13.12 5.19
CA ALA A 688 -23.74 -14.53 5.21
C ALA A 688 -23.43 -15.19 3.86
N GLY A 689 -23.19 -16.49 3.87
CA GLY A 689 -22.90 -17.23 2.66
C GLY A 689 -22.84 -18.73 2.87
N ALA A 690 -22.52 -19.44 1.79
CA ALA A 690 -22.36 -20.88 1.80
C ALA A 690 -21.17 -21.33 0.95
N THR A 691 -20.53 -22.42 1.39
CA THR A 691 -19.46 -23.12 0.68
C THR A 691 -19.97 -24.49 0.20
N PHE A 692 -19.68 -24.88 -1.04
CA PHE A 692 -20.16 -26.10 -1.71
C PHE A 692 -18.99 -26.98 -2.15
#